data_a975a8b122f025606d7cfb2555d72429
#
_entry.id   a975a8b122f025606d7cfb2555d72429
#
_cell.length_a   1.000
_cell.length_b   1.000
_cell.length_c   1.000
_cell.angle_alpha   90.00
_cell.angle_beta   90.00
_cell.angle_gamma   90.00
#
_symmetry.space_group_name_H-M   'P 1'
#
loop_
_entity.id
_entity.type
_entity.pdbx_description
1 polymer ?
#
loop_
_entity_poly.entity_id
_entity_poly.type
_entity_poly.pdbx_seq_one_letter_code
_entity_poly.pdbx_strand_id
1 'polypeptide(L)'
;MDGFARPIPLFKFIYAKLVAAKIPKTGARWQGGLLVEVEGRRVLLLMPGAIARWIRPGETLKIVFHEEPERVDGVYVAPRDTYELWRLWSEEGRIDEVKVWPPWRKEARLSRESVVGEKVYEYHIVAREAVTEEDYKEIVGLEQYHYASKEEIVAIWRCPICGQYMESNVQPICPKDGVPMKLQEIRGSLPSSRFLVLELATREPYEPRIVAYVRVDTPIPLMHRRIVVDGEIRVERMIREKVFPKDWFHPTFWPLAISRRAEIRKRFKELADLYGSKRIARAVVGEEIAEEALRRANTAAARIARVVVHPDYRGDGLGVLAVKMAVEWIAERRIPEMKRRKHVVETIAQMARYNPFFEKAGFYYMWDTASGRPVLMYPLTEEAKKIIERFLREDPYARQHGGRLFRPRYRIDEKLGGAIELVKVTKIYRSELDVSRMPPELQEVLRAFGAERRIVERYVLKDVNIRIEPGEIVAVVGASGAGKTTFLRMIIGAALRLEDEKYWPSSGEVRVPGNVRLAALLPGELEPRFGSETLLEHITAKLGDPAAAVEVLSAVGLSDAIFYRARFDELSTGQKERARLASLLAEKPNLLIIDEFTAHLDRLTAQRVARKIGSLAKKTGITLIVSTNRPEILRVLSPDKIVLVGYGTATVISSQEG
;
A
#
# COMPACT_ATOMS: atom_id res chain seq x y z
N MET A 1 -54.38 15.92 23.33
CA MET A 1 -54.15 17.37 23.04
C MET A 1 -52.79 17.49 22.42
N ASP A 2 -52.72 17.31 21.12
CA ASP A 2 -51.48 17.56 20.37
C ASP A 2 -51.30 19.08 20.23
N GLY A 3 -50.57 19.69 21.19
CA GLY A 3 -50.20 21.08 21.07
C GLY A 3 -49.48 21.26 19.74
N PHE A 4 -49.82 22.34 19.02
CA PHE A 4 -49.25 22.75 17.76
C PHE A 4 -47.73 22.81 17.89
N ALA A 5 -47.06 21.69 17.67
CA ALA A 5 -45.59 21.64 17.59
C ALA A 5 -45.17 22.49 16.39
N ARG A 6 -44.34 23.48 16.61
CA ARG A 6 -43.86 24.40 15.56
C ARG A 6 -43.15 23.59 14.47
N PRO A 7 -43.32 23.95 13.17
CA PRO A 7 -42.57 23.30 12.11
C PRO A 7 -41.06 23.43 12.36
N ILE A 8 -40.30 22.39 12.04
CA ILE A 8 -38.85 22.40 12.19
C ILE A 8 -38.28 23.39 11.16
N PRO A 9 -37.52 24.43 11.56
CA PRO A 9 -36.95 25.37 10.61
C PRO A 9 -35.96 24.67 9.66
N LEU A 10 -36.16 24.80 8.34
CA LEU A 10 -35.24 24.28 7.33
C LEU A 10 -34.15 25.32 7.00
N PHE A 11 -32.95 24.84 6.63
CA PHE A 11 -31.79 25.64 6.25
C PHE A 11 -31.34 26.68 7.29
N LYS A 12 -31.70 26.47 8.55
CA LYS A 12 -31.31 27.29 9.69
C LYS A 12 -30.62 26.43 10.73
N PHE A 13 -29.67 27.03 11.46
CA PHE A 13 -29.02 26.40 12.60
C PHE A 13 -29.99 26.25 13.77
N ILE A 14 -30.09 25.04 14.27
CA ILE A 14 -30.88 24.68 15.43
C ILE A 14 -29.92 24.05 16.46
N TYR A 15 -30.08 24.42 17.72
CA TYR A 15 -29.37 23.76 18.82
C TYR A 15 -30.30 22.76 19.50
N ALA A 16 -29.91 21.50 19.50
CA ALA A 16 -30.70 20.42 20.03
C ALA A 16 -29.94 19.63 21.09
N LYS A 17 -30.66 19.17 22.11
CA LYS A 17 -30.08 18.33 23.14
C LYS A 17 -30.15 16.85 22.73
N LEU A 18 -29.04 16.13 22.84
CA LEU A 18 -29.02 14.71 22.59
C LEU A 18 -29.69 13.97 23.76
N VAL A 19 -30.74 13.23 23.44
CA VAL A 19 -31.50 12.40 24.40
C VAL A 19 -30.89 11.03 24.54
N ALA A 20 -30.60 10.35 23.39
CA ALA A 20 -30.03 9.01 23.38
C ALA A 20 -29.26 8.75 22.10
N ALA A 21 -28.18 7.99 22.17
CA ALA A 21 -27.53 7.38 21.03
C ALA A 21 -28.09 5.95 20.84
N LYS A 22 -28.62 5.66 19.68
CA LYS A 22 -29.16 4.36 19.28
C LYS A 22 -28.07 3.61 18.50
N ILE A 23 -27.42 2.66 19.15
CA ILE A 23 -26.32 1.88 18.58
C ILE A 23 -26.69 0.41 18.70
N PRO A 24 -26.61 -0.38 17.60
CA PRO A 24 -26.86 -1.82 17.66
C PRO A 24 -25.90 -2.48 18.65
N LYS A 25 -26.38 -3.46 19.40
CA LYS A 25 -25.55 -4.31 20.28
C LYS A 25 -24.58 -5.20 19.49
N THR A 26 -24.91 -5.46 18.22
CA THR A 26 -24.00 -6.11 17.27
C THR A 26 -22.87 -5.17 16.85
N GLY A 27 -21.75 -5.70 16.41
CA GLY A 27 -20.64 -4.91 15.87
C GLY A 27 -20.91 -4.25 14.50
N ALA A 28 -22.20 -4.04 14.14
CA ALA A 28 -22.64 -3.38 12.92
C ALA A 28 -22.38 -1.87 13.00
N ARG A 29 -21.22 -1.44 12.49
CA ARG A 29 -20.74 -0.05 12.58
C ARG A 29 -21.51 0.90 11.66
N TRP A 30 -22.18 0.37 10.64
CA TRP A 30 -22.95 1.14 9.64
C TRP A 30 -24.38 1.46 10.07
N GLN A 31 -24.87 0.87 11.17
CA GLN A 31 -26.22 1.11 11.70
C GLN A 31 -26.14 1.96 12.96
N GLY A 32 -27.12 2.84 13.13
CA GLY A 32 -27.25 3.65 14.33
C GLY A 32 -28.02 4.94 14.09
N GLY A 33 -28.10 5.75 15.13
CA GLY A 33 -28.75 7.05 15.08
C GLY A 33 -28.63 7.81 16.40
N LEU A 34 -28.99 9.08 16.36
CA LEU A 34 -29.05 9.98 17.50
C LEU A 34 -30.49 10.48 17.70
N LEU A 35 -31.04 10.27 18.87
CA LEU A 35 -32.35 10.80 19.24
C LEU A 35 -32.14 12.17 19.89
N VAL A 36 -32.58 13.22 19.21
CA VAL A 36 -32.45 14.61 19.67
C VAL A 36 -33.82 15.19 19.95
N GLU A 37 -33.88 16.21 20.81
CA GLU A 37 -35.07 16.99 21.07
C GLU A 37 -34.98 18.35 20.36
N VAL A 38 -35.89 18.61 19.42
CA VAL A 38 -35.97 19.80 18.58
C VAL A 38 -37.38 20.35 18.64
N GLU A 39 -37.55 21.60 19.07
CA GLU A 39 -38.88 22.29 19.14
C GLU A 39 -39.98 21.44 19.82
N GLY A 40 -39.59 20.72 20.91
CA GLY A 40 -40.51 19.84 21.65
C GLY A 40 -40.80 18.51 20.95
N ARG A 41 -40.15 18.20 19.84
CA ARG A 41 -40.30 16.92 19.13
C ARG A 41 -39.04 16.07 19.32
N ARG A 42 -39.26 14.75 19.36
CA ARG A 42 -38.13 13.79 19.31
C ARG A 42 -37.84 13.40 17.88
N VAL A 43 -36.65 13.71 17.43
CA VAL A 43 -36.16 13.43 16.08
C VAL A 43 -35.03 12.43 16.12
N LEU A 44 -35.15 11.32 15.40
CA LEU A 44 -34.10 10.33 15.22
C LEU A 44 -33.29 10.69 13.97
N LEU A 45 -32.07 11.13 14.16
CA LEU A 45 -31.10 11.37 13.09
C LEU A 45 -30.44 10.04 12.73
N LEU A 46 -30.68 9.51 11.54
CA LEU A 46 -30.04 8.26 11.10
C LEU A 46 -28.57 8.51 10.76
N MET A 47 -27.66 7.78 11.38
CA MET A 47 -26.22 7.86 11.10
C MET A 47 -25.52 6.55 11.46
N PRO A 48 -24.28 6.32 10.95
CA PRO A 48 -23.52 5.14 11.32
C PRO A 48 -23.22 5.07 12.82
N GLY A 49 -23.34 3.88 13.39
CA GLY A 49 -23.01 3.64 14.79
C GLY A 49 -21.53 3.89 15.13
N ALA A 50 -20.66 3.76 14.14
CA ALA A 50 -19.24 4.13 14.27
C ALA A 50 -19.03 5.61 14.64
N ILE A 51 -19.96 6.48 14.26
CA ILE A 51 -19.97 7.91 14.58
C ILE A 51 -20.81 8.15 15.84
N ALA A 52 -22.06 7.67 15.84
CA ALA A 52 -23.04 7.92 16.90
C ALA A 52 -22.51 7.56 18.31
N ARG A 53 -21.72 6.48 18.44
CA ARG A 53 -21.18 6.03 19.73
C ARG A 53 -20.24 7.00 20.43
N TRP A 54 -19.68 7.99 19.71
CA TRP A 54 -18.83 9.00 20.28
C TRP A 54 -19.55 10.19 20.88
N ILE A 55 -20.83 10.37 20.53
CA ILE A 55 -21.67 11.48 20.95
C ILE A 55 -22.53 11.04 22.14
N ARG A 56 -22.65 11.85 23.19
CA ARG A 56 -23.21 11.44 24.48
C ARG A 56 -24.53 12.12 24.80
N PRO A 57 -25.46 11.40 25.44
CA PRO A 57 -26.68 12.03 25.96
C PRO A 57 -26.36 13.24 26.83
N GLY A 58 -27.12 14.30 26.66
CA GLY A 58 -26.93 15.57 27.35
C GLY A 58 -26.06 16.56 26.60
N GLU A 59 -25.28 16.15 25.58
CA GLU A 59 -24.55 17.09 24.72
C GLU A 59 -25.51 17.95 23.90
N THR A 60 -25.17 19.21 23.71
CA THR A 60 -25.84 20.11 22.77
C THR A 60 -25.19 19.98 21.41
N LEU A 61 -26.02 19.76 20.39
CA LEU A 61 -25.62 19.58 19.00
C LEU A 61 -26.16 20.76 18.17
N LYS A 62 -25.39 21.20 17.17
CA LYS A 62 -25.84 22.17 16.18
C LYS A 62 -26.24 21.39 14.91
N ILE A 63 -27.45 21.60 14.43
CA ILE A 63 -28.09 20.86 13.35
C ILE A 63 -28.62 21.82 12.30
N VAL A 64 -28.53 21.44 11.04
CA VAL A 64 -29.25 22.06 9.92
C VAL A 64 -30.05 20.99 9.22
N PHE A 65 -31.36 21.15 9.10
CA PHE A 65 -32.22 20.28 8.30
C PHE A 65 -32.39 20.87 6.91
N HIS A 66 -32.25 20.03 5.90
CA HIS A 66 -32.50 20.39 4.49
C HIS A 66 -33.91 19.95 4.06
N GLU A 67 -34.46 18.92 4.75
CA GLU A 67 -35.81 18.41 4.56
C GLU A 67 -36.49 18.21 5.92
N GLU A 68 -37.81 18.29 5.94
CA GLU A 68 -38.55 18.05 7.17
C GLU A 68 -38.50 16.55 7.55
N PRO A 69 -38.15 16.21 8.79
CA PRO A 69 -38.15 14.82 9.24
C PRO A 69 -39.52 14.17 9.10
N GLU A 70 -39.52 12.96 8.57
CA GLU A 70 -40.76 12.16 8.38
C GLU A 70 -41.25 11.57 9.70
N ARG A 71 -42.55 11.47 9.90
CA ARG A 71 -43.12 10.82 11.07
C ARG A 71 -43.32 9.32 10.81
N VAL A 72 -42.54 8.49 11.53
CA VAL A 72 -42.61 7.02 11.46
C VAL A 72 -42.86 6.48 12.86
N ASP A 73 -43.92 5.73 13.04
CA ASP A 73 -44.33 5.09 14.32
C ASP A 73 -44.25 6.05 15.54
N GLY A 74 -44.68 7.29 15.34
CA GLY A 74 -44.76 8.28 16.42
C GLY A 74 -43.46 9.01 16.73
N VAL A 75 -42.36 8.68 16.05
CA VAL A 75 -41.03 9.37 16.11
C VAL A 75 -40.76 10.05 14.78
N TYR A 76 -40.22 11.25 14.83
CA TYR A 76 -39.72 11.91 13.62
C TYR A 76 -38.37 11.33 13.23
N VAL A 77 -38.17 10.97 11.97
CA VAL A 77 -36.92 10.36 11.46
C VAL A 77 -36.34 11.27 10.38
N ALA A 78 -35.08 11.63 10.52
CA ALA A 78 -34.30 12.34 9.52
C ALA A 78 -33.34 11.36 8.83
N PRO A 79 -33.51 11.07 7.53
CA PRO A 79 -32.60 10.28 6.74
C PRO A 79 -31.19 10.90 6.67
N ARG A 80 -30.18 10.12 6.29
CA ARG A 80 -28.76 10.52 6.32
C ARG A 80 -28.38 11.71 5.45
N ASP A 81 -29.10 11.92 4.38
CA ASP A 81 -28.89 12.98 3.36
C ASP A 81 -29.69 14.26 3.59
N THR A 82 -30.54 14.29 4.62
CA THR A 82 -31.48 15.39 4.87
C THR A 82 -31.02 16.38 5.93
N TYR A 83 -29.86 16.19 6.53
CA TYR A 83 -29.35 17.09 7.58
C TYR A 83 -27.84 17.17 7.64
N GLU A 84 -27.35 18.22 8.29
CA GLU A 84 -25.96 18.38 8.71
C GLU A 84 -25.86 18.51 10.22
N LEU A 85 -24.76 18.03 10.81
CA LEU A 85 -24.54 17.97 12.25
C LEU A 85 -23.15 18.46 12.65
N TRP A 86 -23.09 19.29 13.65
CA TRP A 86 -21.88 19.69 14.35
C TRP A 86 -21.98 19.34 15.82
N ARG A 87 -20.87 18.89 16.37
CA ARG A 87 -20.65 18.70 17.78
C ARG A 87 -20.00 19.97 18.34
N LEU A 88 -20.48 20.44 19.48
CA LEU A 88 -19.92 21.58 20.18
C LEU A 88 -18.93 21.09 21.22
N TRP A 89 -17.75 21.67 21.27
CA TRP A 89 -16.73 21.32 22.23
C TRP A 89 -16.13 22.58 22.85
N SER A 90 -16.12 22.66 24.20
CA SER A 90 -15.47 23.77 24.90
C SER A 90 -14.02 23.40 25.23
N GLU A 91 -13.08 24.20 24.77
CA GLU A 91 -11.65 24.08 25.04
C GLU A 91 -11.09 25.45 25.33
N GLU A 92 -10.38 25.60 26.46
CA GLU A 92 -9.76 26.86 26.90
C GLU A 92 -10.72 28.09 26.91
N GLY A 93 -11.98 27.85 27.26
CA GLY A 93 -12.98 28.91 27.34
C GLY A 93 -13.59 29.34 26.01
N ARG A 94 -13.21 28.67 24.91
CA ARG A 94 -13.81 28.84 23.57
C ARG A 94 -14.70 27.66 23.24
N ILE A 95 -15.80 27.92 22.58
CA ILE A 95 -16.66 26.87 22.00
C ILE A 95 -16.24 26.65 20.56
N ASP A 96 -15.69 25.48 20.30
CA ASP A 96 -15.35 25.03 18.96
C ASP A 96 -16.46 24.16 18.38
N GLU A 97 -16.66 24.25 17.09
CA GLU A 97 -17.60 23.45 16.32
C GLU A 97 -16.85 22.42 15.47
N VAL A 98 -17.23 21.15 15.63
CA VAL A 98 -16.65 20.05 14.84
C VAL A 98 -17.75 19.45 13.99
N LYS A 99 -17.64 19.57 12.67
CA LYS A 99 -18.61 18.95 11.76
C LYS A 99 -18.49 17.43 11.84
N VAL A 100 -19.61 16.78 12.13
CA VAL A 100 -19.70 15.34 12.35
C VAL A 100 -20.37 14.65 11.15
N TRP A 101 -21.35 15.34 10.55
CA TRP A 101 -22.15 14.84 9.44
C TRP A 101 -22.42 15.96 8.42
N PRO A 102 -22.43 15.71 7.11
CA PRO A 102 -22.16 14.46 6.41
C PRO A 102 -20.74 13.95 6.60
N PRO A 103 -20.44 12.68 6.22
CA PRO A 103 -19.12 12.10 6.37
C PRO A 103 -18.06 12.91 5.62
N TRP A 104 -16.85 12.91 6.12
CA TRP A 104 -15.72 13.59 5.46
C TRP A 104 -15.45 12.96 4.11
N ARG A 105 -15.23 13.80 3.10
CA ARG A 105 -14.92 13.39 1.73
C ARG A 105 -13.97 14.39 1.10
N LYS A 106 -12.98 13.89 0.38
CA LYS A 106 -12.06 14.70 -0.42
C LYS A 106 -11.66 13.98 -1.69
N GLU A 107 -11.60 14.70 -2.78
CA GLU A 107 -11.10 14.20 -4.05
C GLU A 107 -9.60 14.47 -4.17
N ALA A 108 -8.88 13.53 -4.73
CA ALA A 108 -7.47 13.64 -5.00
C ALA A 108 -7.11 12.99 -6.34
N ARG A 109 -6.03 13.47 -6.92
CA ARG A 109 -5.45 12.90 -8.13
C ARG A 109 -4.08 12.33 -7.80
N LEU A 110 -3.83 11.12 -8.24
CA LEU A 110 -2.55 10.44 -8.07
C LEU A 110 -1.98 10.11 -9.43
N SER A 111 -0.87 10.73 -9.79
CA SER A 111 -0.20 10.48 -11.07
C SER A 111 0.80 9.34 -10.95
N ARG A 112 0.75 8.40 -11.90
CA ARG A 112 1.87 7.53 -12.20
C ARG A 112 2.79 8.28 -13.15
N GLU A 113 4.06 8.36 -12.78
CA GLU A 113 5.06 9.08 -13.56
C GLU A 113 6.06 8.10 -14.20
N SER A 114 6.69 8.52 -15.30
CA SER A 114 7.84 7.84 -15.89
C SER A 114 9.09 7.97 -15.01
N VAL A 115 10.20 7.35 -15.43
CA VAL A 115 11.50 7.45 -14.74
C VAL A 115 11.99 8.90 -14.67
N VAL A 116 11.68 9.73 -15.65
CA VAL A 116 12.06 11.16 -15.72
C VAL A 116 10.99 12.11 -15.16
N GLY A 117 9.91 11.58 -14.58
CA GLY A 117 8.87 12.38 -13.92
C GLY A 117 7.71 12.83 -14.83
N GLU A 118 7.64 12.37 -16.08
CA GLU A 118 6.52 12.65 -16.98
C GLU A 118 5.27 11.86 -16.57
N LYS A 119 4.11 12.50 -16.63
CA LYS A 119 2.83 11.87 -16.31
C LYS A 119 2.45 10.81 -17.35
N VAL A 120 2.31 9.56 -16.89
CA VAL A 120 1.90 8.41 -17.72
C VAL A 120 0.42 8.09 -17.56
N TYR A 121 -0.08 8.13 -16.33
CA TYR A 121 -1.46 7.80 -15.99
C TYR A 121 -1.89 8.58 -14.75
N GLU A 122 -3.19 8.83 -14.61
CA GLU A 122 -3.76 9.51 -13.45
C GLU A 122 -4.93 8.72 -12.87
N TYR A 123 -4.85 8.47 -11.57
CA TYR A 123 -5.94 7.92 -10.78
C TYR A 123 -6.77 9.08 -10.21
N HIS A 124 -8.09 9.00 -10.38
CA HIS A 124 -9.02 9.84 -9.66
C HIS A 124 -9.48 9.09 -8.42
N ILE A 125 -9.12 9.61 -7.25
CA ILE A 125 -9.35 8.97 -5.95
C ILE A 125 -10.32 9.83 -5.14
N VAL A 126 -11.30 9.19 -4.52
CA VAL A 126 -12.15 9.78 -3.49
C VAL A 126 -11.74 9.17 -2.15
N ALA A 127 -11.13 9.97 -1.28
CA ALA A 127 -10.93 9.61 0.11
C ALA A 127 -12.16 10.01 0.92
N ARG A 128 -12.77 9.09 1.63
CA ARG A 128 -13.95 9.33 2.43
C ARG A 128 -14.06 8.41 3.63
N GLU A 129 -14.86 8.83 4.59
CA GLU A 129 -15.15 8.02 5.76
C GLU A 129 -16.03 6.81 5.40
N ALA A 130 -15.71 5.64 5.96
CA ALA A 130 -16.51 4.43 5.79
C ALA A 130 -17.80 4.53 6.58
N VAL A 131 -18.95 4.42 5.92
CA VAL A 131 -20.27 4.64 6.51
C VAL A 131 -21.33 3.60 6.12
N THR A 132 -21.07 2.77 5.10
CA THR A 132 -22.02 1.77 4.59
C THR A 132 -21.58 0.35 4.92
N GLU A 133 -22.51 -0.60 4.84
CA GLU A 133 -22.20 -2.03 4.97
C GLU A 133 -21.20 -2.49 3.90
N GLU A 134 -21.37 -1.99 2.67
CA GLU A 134 -20.49 -2.29 1.54
C GLU A 134 -19.05 -1.80 1.80
N ASP A 135 -18.88 -0.64 2.42
CA ASP A 135 -17.54 -0.16 2.80
C ASP A 135 -16.84 -1.14 3.75
N TYR A 136 -17.58 -1.63 4.74
CA TYR A 136 -17.02 -2.59 5.70
C TYR A 136 -16.78 -3.96 5.11
N LYS A 137 -17.58 -4.41 4.13
CA LYS A 137 -17.31 -5.64 3.37
C LYS A 137 -15.99 -5.54 2.62
N GLU A 138 -15.75 -4.44 1.95
CA GLU A 138 -14.51 -4.23 1.20
C GLU A 138 -13.30 -4.02 2.11
N ILE A 139 -13.44 -3.33 3.25
CA ILE A 139 -12.39 -3.21 4.27
C ILE A 139 -11.96 -4.59 4.76
N VAL A 140 -12.92 -5.46 5.11
CA VAL A 140 -12.64 -6.83 5.55
C VAL A 140 -11.97 -7.64 4.44
N GLY A 141 -12.42 -7.49 3.19
CA GLY A 141 -11.79 -8.13 2.04
C GLY A 141 -10.34 -7.69 1.83
N LEU A 142 -10.04 -6.40 2.04
CA LEU A 142 -8.67 -5.87 1.95
C LEU A 142 -7.77 -6.33 3.09
N GLU A 143 -8.32 -6.72 4.24
CA GLU A 143 -7.55 -7.16 5.40
C GLU A 143 -6.68 -8.40 5.09
N GLN A 144 -7.13 -9.29 4.20
CA GLN A 144 -6.35 -10.44 3.74
C GLN A 144 -4.99 -10.07 3.13
N TYR A 145 -4.85 -8.84 2.62
CA TYR A 145 -3.62 -8.34 2.02
C TYR A 145 -2.69 -7.63 3.00
N HIS A 146 -3.03 -7.62 4.28
CA HIS A 146 -2.14 -7.08 5.30
C HIS A 146 -1.00 -8.08 5.57
N TYR A 147 0.23 -7.57 5.63
CA TYR A 147 1.44 -8.39 5.79
C TYR A 147 1.57 -9.09 7.15
N ALA A 148 0.82 -8.68 8.17
CA ALA A 148 0.82 -9.35 9.47
C ALA A 148 0.07 -10.68 9.38
N SER A 149 0.66 -11.73 9.94
CA SER A 149 0.18 -13.11 9.85
C SER A 149 -1.14 -13.41 10.57
N LYS A 150 -1.72 -12.41 11.26
CA LYS A 150 -3.03 -12.52 11.92
C LYS A 150 -3.97 -11.49 11.34
N GLU A 151 -5.06 -11.97 10.80
CA GLU A 151 -6.23 -11.14 10.52
C GLU A 151 -6.69 -10.54 11.84
N GLU A 152 -6.62 -9.22 11.97
CA GLU A 152 -7.15 -8.55 13.18
C GLU A 152 -8.64 -8.33 13.07
N ILE A 153 -9.16 -8.16 11.85
CA ILE A 153 -10.59 -7.92 11.60
C ILE A 153 -11.17 -9.15 10.94
N VAL A 154 -12.21 -9.71 11.53
CA VAL A 154 -12.95 -10.85 11.02
C VAL A 154 -14.42 -10.45 10.80
N ALA A 155 -14.96 -10.80 9.65
CA ALA A 155 -16.36 -10.58 9.35
C ALA A 155 -17.22 -11.78 9.79
N ILE A 156 -18.34 -11.47 10.43
CA ILE A 156 -19.38 -12.44 10.79
C ILE A 156 -20.54 -12.27 9.85
N TRP A 157 -20.85 -13.32 9.14
CA TRP A 157 -21.92 -13.38 8.16
C TRP A 157 -23.10 -14.19 8.69
N ARG A 158 -24.31 -13.80 8.29
CA ARG A 158 -25.54 -14.51 8.63
C ARG A 158 -26.32 -14.82 7.37
N CYS A 159 -26.77 -16.06 7.25
CA CYS A 159 -27.70 -16.44 6.18
C CYS A 159 -29.05 -15.74 6.36
N PRO A 160 -29.60 -15.06 5.33
CA PRO A 160 -30.90 -14.40 5.43
C PRO A 160 -32.08 -15.37 5.50
N ILE A 161 -31.87 -16.65 5.13
CA ILE A 161 -32.92 -17.69 5.11
C ILE A 161 -32.86 -18.51 6.40
N CYS A 162 -31.82 -19.31 6.63
CA CYS A 162 -31.75 -20.21 7.78
C CYS A 162 -31.13 -19.60 9.05
N GLY A 163 -30.57 -18.38 8.96
CA GLY A 163 -29.96 -17.70 10.08
C GLY A 163 -28.58 -18.23 10.53
N GLN A 164 -28.01 -19.19 9.81
CA GLN A 164 -26.68 -19.74 10.13
C GLN A 164 -25.61 -18.67 10.08
N TYR A 165 -24.64 -18.74 11.01
CA TYR A 165 -23.49 -17.81 11.07
C TYR A 165 -22.23 -18.47 10.51
N MET A 166 -21.40 -17.65 9.82
CA MET A 166 -20.09 -18.04 9.34
C MET A 166 -19.08 -16.90 9.56
N GLU A 167 -17.82 -17.25 9.85
CA GLU A 167 -16.69 -16.31 9.89
C GLU A 167 -15.91 -16.41 8.59
N SER A 168 -15.74 -15.30 7.88
CA SER A 168 -14.96 -15.26 6.64
C SER A 168 -14.66 -13.81 6.26
N ASN A 169 -13.46 -13.54 5.71
CA ASN A 169 -13.12 -12.23 5.18
C ASN A 169 -13.57 -12.03 3.72
N VAL A 170 -14.12 -13.06 3.11
CA VAL A 170 -14.78 -12.99 1.81
C VAL A 170 -16.25 -13.37 2.02
N GLN A 171 -17.16 -12.70 1.31
CA GLN A 171 -18.60 -12.99 1.42
C GLN A 171 -18.89 -14.47 1.09
N PRO A 172 -19.35 -15.28 2.06
CA PRO A 172 -19.62 -16.68 1.83
C PRO A 172 -21.01 -16.91 1.22
N ILE A 173 -21.14 -18.03 0.54
CA ILE A 173 -22.43 -18.59 0.14
C ILE A 173 -22.89 -19.55 1.25
N CYS A 174 -24.14 -19.47 1.67
CA CYS A 174 -24.68 -20.39 2.68
C CYS A 174 -24.63 -21.83 2.15
N PRO A 175 -23.94 -22.76 2.83
CA PRO A 175 -23.84 -24.14 2.36
C PRO A 175 -25.18 -24.88 2.38
N LYS A 176 -26.16 -24.41 3.18
CA LYS A 176 -27.48 -25.01 3.28
C LYS A 176 -28.46 -24.47 2.24
N ASP A 177 -28.46 -23.13 2.02
CA ASP A 177 -29.50 -22.47 1.22
C ASP A 177 -28.98 -21.97 -0.13
N GLY A 178 -27.66 -22.05 -0.40
CA GLY A 178 -27.06 -21.63 -1.65
C GLY A 178 -27.11 -20.13 -1.96
N VAL A 179 -27.41 -19.29 -0.97
CA VAL A 179 -27.55 -17.83 -1.14
C VAL A 179 -26.38 -17.06 -0.52
N PRO A 180 -26.01 -15.89 -1.06
CA PRO A 180 -25.02 -15.04 -0.44
C PRO A 180 -25.43 -14.61 0.97
N MET A 181 -24.52 -14.75 1.94
CA MET A 181 -24.78 -14.36 3.32
C MET A 181 -24.62 -12.85 3.49
N LYS A 182 -25.35 -12.27 4.45
CA LYS A 182 -25.28 -10.84 4.78
C LYS A 182 -24.30 -10.58 5.90
N LEU A 183 -23.57 -9.47 5.80
CA LEU A 183 -22.65 -9.03 6.84
C LEU A 183 -23.44 -8.64 8.10
N GLN A 184 -23.16 -9.29 9.22
CA GLN A 184 -23.83 -9.06 10.49
C GLN A 184 -23.00 -8.11 11.39
N GLU A 185 -21.71 -8.36 11.51
CA GLU A 185 -20.79 -7.58 12.32
C GLU A 185 -19.35 -7.76 11.85
N ILE A 186 -18.47 -6.88 12.30
CA ILE A 186 -17.01 -7.06 12.20
C ILE A 186 -16.42 -7.15 13.60
N ARG A 187 -15.53 -8.13 13.84
CA ARG A 187 -14.81 -8.34 15.10
C ARG A 187 -13.34 -7.98 14.93
N GLY A 188 -12.64 -7.78 16.06
CA GLY A 188 -11.20 -7.56 16.10
C GLY A 188 -10.75 -6.10 16.02
N SER A 189 -11.58 -5.19 15.50
CA SER A 189 -11.31 -3.76 15.62
C SER A 189 -11.81 -3.21 16.96
N LEU A 190 -11.09 -2.21 17.51
CA LEU A 190 -11.51 -1.57 18.75
C LEU A 190 -12.82 -0.80 18.55
N PRO A 191 -13.67 -0.67 19.56
CA PRO A 191 -14.83 0.25 19.54
C PRO A 191 -14.46 1.68 19.19
N SER A 192 -13.23 2.11 19.53
CA SER A 192 -12.67 3.42 19.21
C SER A 192 -12.25 3.59 17.74
N SER A 193 -12.16 2.51 16.97
CA SER A 193 -11.66 2.56 15.59
C SER A 193 -12.58 3.29 14.64
N ARG A 194 -11.97 4.13 13.78
CA ARG A 194 -12.60 4.80 12.65
C ARG A 194 -11.87 4.41 11.36
N PHE A 195 -12.58 4.38 10.24
CA PHE A 195 -12.03 3.93 8.97
C PHE A 195 -12.21 4.98 7.88
N LEU A 196 -11.11 5.30 7.20
CA LEU A 196 -11.08 6.07 5.97
C LEU A 196 -10.87 5.10 4.81
N VAL A 197 -11.61 5.24 3.73
CA VAL A 197 -11.47 4.44 2.51
C VAL A 197 -11.04 5.33 1.35
N LEU A 198 -10.24 4.78 0.45
CA LEU A 198 -9.87 5.38 -0.81
C LEU A 198 -10.56 4.61 -1.94
N GLU A 199 -11.44 5.30 -2.63
CA GLU A 199 -12.29 4.78 -3.68
C GLU A 199 -11.82 5.30 -5.04
N LEU A 200 -11.85 4.44 -6.08
CA LEU A 200 -11.66 4.87 -7.46
C LEU A 200 -12.90 5.63 -7.93
N ALA A 201 -12.75 6.90 -8.28
CA ALA A 201 -13.85 7.72 -8.80
C ALA A 201 -14.33 7.23 -10.17
N THR A 202 -13.39 6.76 -10.98
CA THR A 202 -13.66 6.09 -12.27
C THR A 202 -12.96 4.74 -12.26
N ARG A 203 -13.69 3.69 -12.61
CA ARG A 203 -13.17 2.32 -12.62
C ARG A 203 -13.87 1.46 -13.65
N GLU A 204 -13.16 0.46 -14.12
CA GLU A 204 -13.76 -0.60 -14.93
C GLU A 204 -14.57 -1.57 -14.03
N PRO A 205 -15.55 -2.30 -14.57
CA PRO A 205 -16.40 -3.20 -13.78
C PRO A 205 -15.65 -4.28 -12.99
N TYR A 206 -14.46 -4.68 -13.45
CA TYR A 206 -13.61 -5.68 -12.79
C TYR A 206 -12.67 -5.09 -11.73
N GLU A 207 -12.54 -3.77 -11.67
CA GLU A 207 -11.69 -3.11 -10.67
C GLU A 207 -12.39 -3.04 -9.31
N PRO A 208 -11.65 -3.18 -8.20
CA PRO A 208 -12.22 -2.98 -6.87
C PRO A 208 -12.66 -1.53 -6.69
N ARG A 209 -13.78 -1.32 -6.01
CA ARG A 209 -14.24 0.04 -5.68
C ARG A 209 -13.30 0.71 -4.69
N ILE A 210 -12.97 0.03 -3.59
CA ILE A 210 -12.04 0.52 -2.57
C ILE A 210 -10.66 -0.11 -2.80
N VAL A 211 -9.66 0.73 -3.02
CA VAL A 211 -8.27 0.32 -3.29
C VAL A 211 -7.35 0.47 -2.08
N ALA A 212 -7.78 1.18 -1.06
CA ALA A 212 -7.04 1.29 0.20
C ALA A 212 -7.97 1.66 1.35
N TYR A 213 -7.56 1.33 2.59
CA TYR A 213 -8.18 1.89 3.79
C TYR A 213 -7.13 2.26 4.84
N VAL A 214 -7.50 3.19 5.70
CA VAL A 214 -6.74 3.59 6.89
C VAL A 214 -7.62 3.43 8.12
N ARG A 215 -7.11 2.71 9.14
CA ARG A 215 -7.74 2.63 10.46
C ARG A 215 -7.09 3.63 11.40
N VAL A 216 -7.92 4.46 12.02
CA VAL A 216 -7.51 5.45 13.02
C VAL A 216 -8.11 5.10 14.35
N ASP A 217 -7.28 5.02 15.37
CA ASP A 217 -7.62 4.72 16.77
C ASP A 217 -7.20 5.89 17.68
N THR A 218 -7.62 5.82 18.92
CA THR A 218 -7.03 6.61 20.01
C THR A 218 -5.58 6.13 20.26
N PRO A 219 -4.69 6.96 20.82
CA PRO A 219 -3.34 6.55 21.19
C PRO A 219 -3.33 5.34 22.13
N ILE A 220 -2.31 4.50 22.02
CA ILE A 220 -2.12 3.40 22.99
C ILE A 220 -1.89 3.97 24.39
N PRO A 221 -2.35 3.28 25.46
CA PRO A 221 -2.30 3.81 26.82
C PRO A 221 -0.90 4.12 27.33
N LEU A 222 0.07 3.24 27.05
CA LEU A 222 1.43 3.35 27.58
C LEU A 222 2.44 3.25 26.42
N MET A 223 3.46 4.11 26.44
CA MET A 223 4.54 4.10 25.48
C MET A 223 5.90 4.09 26.19
N HIS A 224 6.68 3.07 25.94
CA HIS A 224 8.04 2.93 26.44
C HIS A 224 9.01 2.89 25.27
N ARG A 225 10.19 3.47 25.42
CA ARG A 225 11.25 3.52 24.43
C ARG A 225 12.34 2.51 24.76
N ARG A 226 12.82 1.82 23.73
CA ARG A 226 14.05 1.03 23.78
C ARG A 226 15.24 1.92 23.42
N ILE A 227 16.27 1.89 24.22
CA ILE A 227 17.55 2.55 23.96
C ILE A 227 18.69 1.54 24.11
N VAL A 228 19.82 1.78 23.45
CA VAL A 228 21.04 0.99 23.58
C VAL A 228 22.08 1.85 24.28
N VAL A 229 22.54 1.39 25.45
CA VAL A 229 23.57 2.05 26.25
C VAL A 229 24.68 1.05 26.49
N ASP A 230 25.91 1.36 26.06
CA ASP A 230 27.08 0.47 26.18
C ASP A 230 26.86 -0.95 25.64
N GLY A 231 26.10 -1.06 24.54
CA GLY A 231 25.74 -2.34 23.91
C GLY A 231 24.57 -3.08 24.57
N GLU A 232 24.07 -2.62 25.72
CA GLU A 232 22.94 -3.20 26.42
C GLU A 232 21.62 -2.52 26.05
N ILE A 233 20.56 -3.32 25.94
CA ILE A 233 19.20 -2.82 25.70
C ILE A 233 18.58 -2.39 27.03
N ARG A 234 18.21 -1.11 27.11
CA ARG A 234 17.47 -0.53 28.23
C ARG A 234 16.11 -0.02 27.78
N VAL A 235 15.13 -0.05 28.69
CA VAL A 235 13.76 0.43 28.44
C VAL A 235 13.51 1.68 29.27
N GLU A 236 13.31 2.78 28.58
CA GLU A 236 12.88 4.04 29.17
C GLU A 236 11.35 4.08 29.20
N ARG A 237 10.79 4.20 30.43
CA ARG A 237 9.34 4.18 30.63
C ARG A 237 8.72 5.53 30.36
N MET A 238 7.48 5.53 29.85
CA MET A 238 6.62 6.71 29.70
C MET A 238 7.29 7.82 28.88
N ILE A 239 7.89 7.47 27.75
CA ILE A 239 8.67 8.44 26.94
C ILE A 239 7.82 9.57 26.38
N ARG A 240 6.55 9.32 26.00
CA ARG A 240 5.67 10.37 25.45
C ARG A 240 5.44 11.50 26.45
N GLU A 241 5.22 11.15 27.71
CA GLU A 241 4.95 12.06 28.81
C GLU A 241 6.19 12.88 29.23
N LYS A 242 7.37 12.49 28.76
CA LYS A 242 8.62 13.26 28.93
C LYS A 242 8.84 14.25 27.78
N VAL A 243 8.31 13.95 26.60
CA VAL A 243 8.50 14.73 25.37
C VAL A 243 7.34 15.71 25.13
N PHE A 244 6.12 15.26 25.35
CA PHE A 244 4.88 16.00 25.07
C PHE A 244 4.08 16.28 26.35
N PRO A 245 3.16 17.24 26.34
CA PRO A 245 2.19 17.43 27.41
C PRO A 245 1.42 16.14 27.67
N LYS A 246 1.36 15.71 28.92
CA LYS A 246 0.76 14.44 29.34
C LYS A 246 -0.71 14.31 28.94
N ASP A 247 -1.44 15.40 28.99
CA ASP A 247 -2.86 15.46 28.62
C ASP A 247 -3.12 15.28 27.12
N TRP A 248 -2.11 15.35 26.25
CA TRP A 248 -2.30 15.07 24.81
C TRP A 248 -2.65 13.61 24.53
N PHE A 249 -2.16 12.69 25.37
CA PHE A 249 -2.35 11.25 25.18
C PHE A 249 -3.31 10.63 26.20
N HIS A 250 -3.78 11.40 27.16
CA HIS A 250 -4.66 10.93 28.23
C HIS A 250 -5.82 11.91 28.49
N PRO A 251 -7.02 11.38 28.87
CA PRO A 251 -7.41 9.97 28.93
C PRO A 251 -7.65 9.38 27.54
N THR A 252 -7.03 8.24 27.26
CA THR A 252 -7.23 7.46 26.03
C THR A 252 -8.30 6.36 26.23
N PHE A 253 -8.66 5.65 25.16
CA PHE A 253 -9.49 4.46 25.26
C PHE A 253 -8.74 3.34 25.99
N TRP A 254 -9.04 3.16 27.27
CA TRP A 254 -8.36 2.18 28.12
C TRP A 254 -9.34 1.37 28.98
N PRO A 255 -10.04 0.35 28.41
CA PRO A 255 -10.99 -0.51 29.14
C PRO A 255 -10.37 -1.21 30.35
N LEU A 256 -9.09 -1.63 30.27
CA LEU A 256 -8.40 -2.32 31.35
C LEU A 256 -8.29 -1.48 32.62
N ALA A 257 -8.12 -0.17 32.52
CA ALA A 257 -8.06 0.72 33.68
C ALA A 257 -9.39 0.78 34.42
N ILE A 258 -10.50 0.66 33.68
CA ILE A 258 -11.86 0.64 34.23
C ILE A 258 -12.17 -0.73 34.85
N SER A 259 -11.80 -1.82 34.17
CA SER A 259 -12.06 -3.19 34.62
C SER A 259 -11.42 -3.54 35.96
N ARG A 260 -10.35 -2.84 36.34
CA ARG A 260 -9.63 -3.03 37.62
C ARG A 260 -10.33 -2.42 38.82
N ARG A 261 -11.38 -1.60 38.66
CA ARG A 261 -12.10 -0.96 39.76
C ARG A 261 -12.90 -1.97 40.57
N ALA A 262 -12.97 -1.74 41.86
CA ALA A 262 -13.72 -2.57 42.79
C ALA A 262 -15.22 -2.64 42.44
N GLU A 263 -15.79 -1.49 42.02
CA GLU A 263 -17.20 -1.38 41.58
C GLU A 263 -17.54 -2.28 40.40
N ILE A 264 -16.66 -2.36 39.41
CA ILE A 264 -16.84 -3.22 38.23
C ILE A 264 -16.76 -4.69 38.62
N ARG A 265 -15.88 -5.06 39.54
CA ARG A 265 -15.80 -6.44 40.05
C ARG A 265 -17.06 -6.83 40.82
N LYS A 266 -17.60 -5.91 41.61
CA LYS A 266 -18.88 -6.09 42.30
C LYS A 266 -20.03 -6.26 41.30
N ARG A 267 -20.12 -5.35 40.32
CA ARG A 267 -21.10 -5.41 39.21
C ARG A 267 -21.05 -6.72 38.45
N PHE A 268 -19.85 -7.21 38.12
CA PHE A 268 -19.69 -8.50 37.46
C PHE A 268 -20.27 -9.66 38.29
N LYS A 269 -20.04 -9.65 39.63
CA LYS A 269 -20.58 -10.68 40.53
C LYS A 269 -22.09 -10.62 40.56
N GLU A 270 -22.69 -9.44 40.75
CA GLU A 270 -24.14 -9.24 40.74
C GLU A 270 -24.81 -9.75 39.44
N LEU A 271 -24.20 -9.43 38.29
CA LEU A 271 -24.72 -9.88 36.99
C LEU A 271 -24.53 -11.39 36.77
N ALA A 272 -23.42 -11.95 37.27
CA ALA A 272 -23.21 -13.41 37.19
C ALA A 272 -24.24 -14.18 38.01
N ASP A 273 -24.60 -13.66 39.18
CA ASP A 273 -25.65 -14.22 40.02
C ASP A 273 -27.04 -14.03 39.37
N LEU A 274 -27.31 -12.84 38.82
CA LEU A 274 -28.58 -12.53 38.15
C LEU A 274 -28.85 -13.39 36.91
N TYR A 275 -27.85 -13.56 36.05
CA TYR A 275 -28.00 -14.31 34.79
C TYR A 275 -27.69 -15.81 34.95
N GLY A 276 -27.20 -16.26 36.09
CA GLY A 276 -26.72 -17.64 36.28
C GLY A 276 -25.56 -18.03 35.34
N SER A 277 -24.89 -17.02 34.71
CA SER A 277 -23.86 -17.24 33.68
C SER A 277 -22.78 -16.23 33.77
N LYS A 278 -21.55 -16.65 34.12
CA LYS A 278 -20.36 -15.83 34.11
C LYS A 278 -20.00 -15.33 32.69
N ARG A 279 -20.37 -16.08 31.64
CA ARG A 279 -20.13 -15.72 30.24
C ARG A 279 -20.98 -14.51 29.84
N ILE A 280 -22.27 -14.54 30.15
CA ILE A 280 -23.21 -13.43 29.86
C ILE A 280 -22.80 -12.21 30.67
N ALA A 281 -22.58 -12.38 31.97
CA ALA A 281 -22.12 -11.26 32.83
C ALA A 281 -20.85 -10.59 32.32
N ARG A 282 -19.86 -11.37 31.84
CA ARG A 282 -18.63 -10.85 31.26
C ARG A 282 -18.87 -10.06 29.98
N ALA A 283 -19.78 -10.50 29.13
CA ALA A 283 -20.14 -9.78 27.91
C ALA A 283 -20.80 -8.42 28.25
N VAL A 284 -21.80 -8.42 29.13
CA VAL A 284 -22.51 -7.20 29.55
C VAL A 284 -21.57 -6.20 30.21
N VAL A 285 -20.77 -6.65 31.17
CA VAL A 285 -19.78 -5.78 31.86
C VAL A 285 -18.71 -5.29 30.89
N GLY A 286 -18.30 -6.11 29.91
CA GLY A 286 -17.36 -5.73 28.88
C GLY A 286 -17.86 -4.58 28.00
N GLU A 287 -19.15 -4.60 27.62
CA GLU A 287 -19.81 -3.51 26.90
C GLU A 287 -19.86 -2.22 27.74
N GLU A 288 -20.30 -2.33 29.01
CA GLU A 288 -20.34 -1.19 29.96
C GLU A 288 -18.96 -0.54 30.13
N ILE A 289 -17.91 -1.37 30.26
CA ILE A 289 -16.52 -0.91 30.37
C ILE A 289 -16.05 -0.20 29.08
N ALA A 290 -16.36 -0.78 27.93
CA ALA A 290 -15.99 -0.20 26.63
C ALA A 290 -16.70 1.15 26.41
N GLU A 291 -17.99 1.24 26.75
CA GLU A 291 -18.76 2.47 26.67
C GLU A 291 -18.21 3.57 27.61
N GLU A 292 -17.84 3.20 28.83
CA GLU A 292 -17.24 4.14 29.77
C GLU A 292 -15.84 4.59 29.29
N ALA A 293 -15.05 3.68 28.73
CA ALA A 293 -13.73 4.02 28.18
C ALA A 293 -13.84 4.99 26.98
N LEU A 294 -14.82 4.79 26.09
CA LEU A 294 -15.11 5.72 25.00
C LEU A 294 -15.56 7.09 25.54
N ARG A 295 -16.43 7.12 26.52
CA ARG A 295 -16.93 8.37 27.13
C ARG A 295 -15.81 9.21 27.73
N ARG A 296 -14.82 8.56 28.33
CA ARG A 296 -13.67 9.22 28.98
C ARG A 296 -12.61 9.67 28.00
N ALA A 297 -12.49 9.02 26.85
CA ALA A 297 -11.47 9.35 25.87
C ALA A 297 -11.58 10.81 25.44
N ASN A 298 -10.47 11.54 25.59
CA ASN A 298 -10.35 12.94 25.21
C ASN A 298 -8.89 13.29 24.98
N THR A 299 -8.36 12.82 23.85
CA THR A 299 -6.94 12.97 23.53
C THR A 299 -6.71 14.11 22.53
N ALA A 300 -5.58 14.80 22.63
CA ALA A 300 -5.09 15.72 21.62
C ALA A 300 -4.17 15.04 20.60
N ALA A 301 -4.10 13.72 20.65
CA ALA A 301 -3.39 12.87 19.69
C ALA A 301 -4.32 11.85 19.05
N ALA A 302 -3.97 11.41 17.86
CA ALA A 302 -4.62 10.29 17.18
C ALA A 302 -3.57 9.27 16.75
N ARG A 303 -3.99 8.04 16.47
CA ARG A 303 -3.09 6.98 16.01
C ARG A 303 -3.58 6.41 14.69
N ILE A 304 -2.73 6.43 13.67
CA ILE A 304 -2.91 5.57 12.49
C ILE A 304 -2.48 4.16 12.89
N ALA A 305 -3.46 3.29 13.05
CA ALA A 305 -3.24 1.93 13.53
C ALA A 305 -2.97 0.94 12.40
N ARG A 306 -3.49 1.22 11.19
CA ARG A 306 -3.35 0.35 10.03
C ARG A 306 -3.52 1.12 8.73
N VAL A 307 -2.72 0.76 7.72
CA VAL A 307 -2.85 1.21 6.34
C VAL A 307 -2.75 -0.03 5.45
N VAL A 308 -3.77 -0.29 4.66
CA VAL A 308 -3.79 -1.41 3.71
C VAL A 308 -4.08 -0.87 2.32
N VAL A 309 -3.25 -1.28 1.36
CA VAL A 309 -3.40 -0.96 -0.06
C VAL A 309 -3.56 -2.26 -0.83
N HIS A 310 -4.56 -2.32 -1.71
CA HIS A 310 -4.77 -3.47 -2.59
C HIS A 310 -3.48 -3.78 -3.38
N PRO A 311 -3.06 -5.05 -3.49
CA PRO A 311 -1.80 -5.43 -4.11
C PRO A 311 -1.57 -4.83 -5.50
N ASP A 312 -2.59 -4.84 -6.36
CA ASP A 312 -2.52 -4.35 -7.73
C ASP A 312 -2.35 -2.83 -7.85
N TYR A 313 -2.53 -2.10 -6.75
CA TYR A 313 -2.38 -0.63 -6.69
C TYR A 313 -1.17 -0.18 -5.86
N ARG A 314 -0.34 -1.12 -5.40
CA ARG A 314 0.89 -0.80 -4.68
C ARG A 314 1.98 -0.28 -5.63
N GLY A 315 2.79 0.63 -5.14
CA GLY A 315 3.96 1.14 -5.84
C GLY A 315 3.76 2.46 -6.58
N ASP A 316 2.52 2.91 -6.77
CA ASP A 316 2.20 4.17 -7.45
C ASP A 316 2.04 5.37 -6.48
N GLY A 317 2.35 5.18 -5.20
CA GLY A 317 2.23 6.25 -4.18
C GLY A 317 0.90 6.28 -3.42
N LEU A 318 -0.03 5.34 -3.68
CA LEU A 318 -1.35 5.31 -3.05
C LEU A 318 -1.26 5.20 -1.51
N GLY A 319 -0.29 4.47 -0.97
CA GLY A 319 -0.07 4.39 0.48
C GLY A 319 0.32 5.75 1.10
N VAL A 320 1.13 6.55 0.41
CA VAL A 320 1.48 7.91 0.84
C VAL A 320 0.25 8.81 0.80
N LEU A 321 -0.54 8.73 -0.28
CA LEU A 321 -1.79 9.48 -0.42
C LEU A 321 -2.78 9.11 0.69
N ALA A 322 -2.95 7.82 0.98
CA ALA A 322 -3.85 7.33 2.03
C ALA A 322 -3.49 7.92 3.41
N VAL A 323 -2.19 7.94 3.74
CA VAL A 323 -1.70 8.53 5.00
C VAL A 323 -1.94 10.05 5.03
N LYS A 324 -1.66 10.78 3.94
CA LYS A 324 -1.90 12.23 3.85
C LYS A 324 -3.39 12.56 4.04
N MET A 325 -4.27 11.82 3.34
CA MET A 325 -5.72 12.01 3.48
C MET A 325 -6.20 11.69 4.91
N ALA A 326 -5.65 10.66 5.54
CA ALA A 326 -5.98 10.35 6.94
C ALA A 326 -5.53 11.44 7.90
N VAL A 327 -4.35 12.04 7.70
CA VAL A 327 -3.85 13.17 8.50
C VAL A 327 -4.79 14.39 8.37
N GLU A 328 -5.21 14.72 7.16
CA GLU A 328 -6.17 15.82 6.92
C GLU A 328 -7.53 15.54 7.58
N TRP A 329 -8.05 14.32 7.39
CA TRP A 329 -9.31 13.88 8.04
C TRP A 329 -9.24 13.97 9.56
N ILE A 330 -8.12 13.50 10.16
CA ILE A 330 -7.87 13.62 11.60
C ILE A 330 -7.88 15.09 12.06
N ALA A 331 -7.20 15.96 11.31
CA ALA A 331 -7.11 17.37 11.63
C ALA A 331 -8.47 18.08 11.56
N GLU A 332 -9.20 17.90 10.47
CA GLU A 332 -10.47 18.59 10.21
C GLU A 332 -11.61 18.08 11.11
N ARG A 333 -11.69 16.77 11.30
CA ARG A 333 -12.79 16.12 12.04
C ARG A 333 -12.42 15.71 13.47
N ARG A 334 -11.18 16.00 13.91
CA ARG A 334 -10.69 15.67 15.25
C ARG A 334 -10.87 14.18 15.60
N ILE A 335 -10.62 13.32 14.62
CA ILE A 335 -10.78 11.87 14.73
C ILE A 335 -9.79 11.31 15.77
N PRO A 336 -10.16 10.25 16.53
CA PRO A 336 -11.42 9.51 16.46
C PRO A 336 -12.57 10.08 17.28
N GLU A 337 -12.31 10.89 18.31
CA GLU A 337 -13.30 11.32 19.32
C GLU A 337 -14.21 12.46 18.85
N MET A 338 -13.79 13.23 17.83
CA MET A 338 -14.48 14.44 17.33
C MET A 338 -14.75 15.47 18.43
N LYS A 339 -13.75 15.71 19.27
CA LYS A 339 -13.80 16.65 20.39
C LYS A 339 -12.63 17.61 20.33
N ARG A 340 -11.62 17.29 21.13
CA ARG A 340 -10.41 18.05 21.32
C ARG A 340 -9.61 18.17 20.03
N ARG A 341 -9.04 19.35 19.78
CA ARG A 341 -8.11 19.58 18.69
C ARG A 341 -6.95 18.59 18.75
N LYS A 342 -6.57 18.05 17.59
CA LYS A 342 -5.43 17.13 17.49
C LYS A 342 -4.16 17.91 17.20
N HIS A 343 -3.12 17.64 17.98
CA HIS A 343 -1.79 18.24 17.84
C HIS A 343 -0.82 17.30 17.11
N VAL A 344 -0.97 15.98 17.29
CA VAL A 344 -0.05 15.00 16.75
C VAL A 344 -0.76 13.73 16.32
N VAL A 345 -0.25 13.10 15.25
CA VAL A 345 -0.66 11.75 14.81
C VAL A 345 0.52 10.81 15.04
N GLU A 346 0.30 9.74 15.81
CA GLU A 346 1.30 8.68 16.02
C GLU A 346 1.02 7.44 15.15
N THR A 347 2.04 6.69 14.83
CA THR A 347 1.93 5.34 14.26
C THR A 347 3.07 4.46 14.77
N ILE A 348 2.81 3.14 14.84
CA ILE A 348 3.82 2.12 15.14
C ILE A 348 3.90 1.23 13.91
N ALA A 349 4.96 1.37 13.13
CA ALA A 349 5.05 0.79 11.79
C ALA A 349 6.35 0.00 11.60
N GLN A 350 6.30 -1.33 11.79
CA GLN A 350 7.48 -2.20 11.61
C GLN A 350 8.08 -2.07 10.21
N MET A 351 7.23 -1.96 9.18
CA MET A 351 7.67 -1.83 7.79
C MET A 351 8.30 -0.49 7.45
N ALA A 352 8.22 0.52 8.33
CA ALA A 352 8.85 1.82 8.09
C ALA A 352 10.39 1.74 7.97
N ARG A 353 11.01 0.68 8.48
CA ARG A 353 12.45 0.39 8.29
C ARG A 353 12.81 0.08 6.84
N TYR A 354 11.85 -0.45 6.07
CA TYR A 354 12.05 -1.00 4.74
C TYR A 354 11.31 -0.22 3.66
N ASN A 355 10.26 0.51 4.05
CA ASN A 355 9.43 1.30 3.14
C ASN A 355 9.12 2.67 3.76
N PRO A 356 9.61 3.78 3.18
CA PRO A 356 9.50 5.10 3.77
C PRO A 356 8.17 5.82 3.51
N PHE A 357 7.06 5.12 3.31
CA PHE A 357 5.81 5.78 2.91
C PHE A 357 5.25 6.74 3.98
N PHE A 358 5.45 6.47 5.28
CA PHE A 358 5.12 7.41 6.35
C PHE A 358 6.05 8.62 6.34
N GLU A 359 7.36 8.44 6.18
CA GLU A 359 8.30 9.55 6.08
C GLU A 359 8.02 10.44 4.86
N LYS A 360 7.68 9.82 3.71
CA LYS A 360 7.23 10.55 2.50
C LYS A 360 5.92 11.31 2.70
N ALA A 361 5.09 10.88 3.64
CA ALA A 361 3.89 11.61 4.04
C ALA A 361 4.18 12.72 5.07
N GLY A 362 5.43 12.86 5.55
CA GLY A 362 5.86 13.91 6.47
C GLY A 362 5.99 13.48 7.94
N PHE A 363 5.95 12.19 8.24
CA PHE A 363 6.18 11.68 9.58
C PHE A 363 7.65 11.68 9.95
N TYR A 364 7.95 11.98 11.21
CA TYR A 364 9.28 11.88 11.79
C TYR A 364 9.40 10.58 12.58
N TYR A 365 10.49 9.86 12.40
CA TYR A 365 10.84 8.74 13.28
C TYR A 365 11.30 9.27 14.62
N MET A 366 10.67 8.80 15.72
CA MET A 366 10.93 9.28 17.07
C MET A 366 11.81 8.32 17.86
N TRP A 367 11.39 7.07 17.99
CA TRP A 367 12.07 6.02 18.76
C TRP A 367 11.52 4.62 18.40
N ASP A 368 12.14 3.61 18.96
CA ASP A 368 11.58 2.26 18.99
C ASP A 368 10.82 2.01 20.27
N THR A 369 9.69 1.29 20.19
CA THR A 369 9.00 0.76 21.38
C THR A 369 9.90 -0.19 22.16
N ALA A 370 9.53 -0.57 23.38
CA ALA A 370 10.25 -1.56 24.17
C ALA A 370 10.45 -2.90 23.42
N SER A 371 9.52 -3.26 22.53
CA SER A 371 9.61 -4.44 21.65
C SER A 371 10.36 -4.20 20.34
N GLY A 372 10.99 -3.04 20.13
CA GLY A 372 11.78 -2.71 18.96
C GLY A 372 10.97 -2.29 17.73
N ARG A 373 9.71 -1.90 17.87
CA ARG A 373 8.88 -1.42 16.74
C ARG A 373 9.03 0.08 16.59
N PRO A 374 9.27 0.60 15.37
CA PRO A 374 9.40 2.02 15.14
C PRO A 374 8.12 2.80 15.43
N VAL A 375 8.28 3.93 16.10
CA VAL A 375 7.25 4.92 16.33
C VAL A 375 7.56 6.14 15.48
N LEU A 376 6.59 6.54 14.66
CA LEU A 376 6.68 7.75 13.86
C LEU A 376 5.54 8.70 14.25
N MET A 377 5.81 10.00 14.17
CA MET A 377 4.83 11.03 14.52
C MET A 377 4.76 12.12 13.47
N TYR A 378 3.57 12.63 13.26
CA TYR A 378 3.27 13.75 12.37
C TYR A 378 2.73 14.93 13.20
N PRO A 379 3.36 16.12 13.13
CA PRO A 379 2.84 17.30 13.80
C PRO A 379 1.67 17.91 13.03
N LEU A 380 0.53 18.08 13.66
CA LEU A 380 -0.64 18.78 13.10
C LEU A 380 -0.64 20.29 13.45
N THR A 381 0.15 20.70 14.43
CA THR A 381 0.25 22.08 14.90
C THR A 381 1.70 22.52 14.99
N GLU A 382 1.94 23.82 14.90
CA GLU A 382 3.29 24.39 15.06
C GLU A 382 3.89 24.11 16.44
N GLU A 383 3.05 24.02 17.48
CA GLU A 383 3.49 23.63 18.81
C GLU A 383 4.06 22.20 18.81
N ALA A 384 3.32 21.25 18.26
CA ALA A 384 3.78 19.85 18.13
C ALA A 384 5.06 19.76 17.30
N LYS A 385 5.16 20.53 16.21
CA LYS A 385 6.36 20.59 15.36
C LYS A 385 7.57 21.07 16.14
N LYS A 386 7.45 22.16 16.87
CA LYS A 386 8.53 22.67 17.73
C LYS A 386 8.98 21.67 18.80
N ILE A 387 8.04 20.94 19.41
CA ILE A 387 8.36 19.89 20.38
C ILE A 387 9.14 18.75 19.73
N ILE A 388 8.68 18.26 18.57
CA ILE A 388 9.35 17.19 17.82
C ILE A 388 10.76 17.62 17.41
N GLU A 389 10.90 18.79 16.80
CA GLU A 389 12.20 19.32 16.35
C GLU A 389 13.18 19.53 17.53
N ARG A 390 12.69 20.05 18.65
CA ARG A 390 13.49 20.17 19.88
C ARG A 390 13.96 18.81 20.37
N PHE A 391 13.06 17.82 20.46
CA PHE A 391 13.41 16.46 20.87
C PHE A 391 14.46 15.84 19.96
N LEU A 392 14.28 15.94 18.64
CA LEU A 392 15.22 15.38 17.64
C LEU A 392 16.60 16.04 17.71
N ARG A 393 16.70 17.30 18.16
CA ARG A 393 17.96 18.03 18.33
C ARG A 393 18.62 17.75 19.68
N GLU A 394 17.88 17.63 20.75
CA GLU A 394 18.41 17.64 22.13
C GLU A 394 18.56 16.23 22.73
N ASP A 395 17.71 15.27 22.36
CA ASP A 395 17.80 13.90 22.86
C ASP A 395 19.01 13.18 22.24
N PRO A 396 19.90 12.57 23.05
CA PRO A 396 21.15 11.96 22.57
C PRO A 396 20.93 10.82 21.56
N TYR A 397 19.83 10.09 21.67
CA TYR A 397 19.50 8.97 20.79
C TYR A 397 18.76 9.43 19.54
N ALA A 398 17.81 10.36 19.70
CA ALA A 398 17.03 10.89 18.57
C ALA A 398 17.89 11.72 17.62
N ARG A 399 18.90 12.44 18.11
CA ARG A 399 19.86 13.21 17.33
C ARG A 399 20.64 12.35 16.33
N GLN A 400 20.92 11.08 16.66
CA GLN A 400 21.66 10.17 15.79
C GLN A 400 20.94 9.87 14.47
N HIS A 401 19.60 9.84 14.48
CA HIS A 401 18.79 9.56 13.29
C HIS A 401 18.12 10.81 12.70
N GLY A 402 18.00 11.90 13.46
CA GLY A 402 17.45 13.16 12.99
C GLY A 402 16.02 13.07 12.44
N GLY A 403 15.21 12.16 12.97
CA GLY A 403 13.84 11.93 12.53
C GLY A 403 13.69 11.05 11.30
N ARG A 404 14.76 10.45 10.80
CA ARG A 404 14.75 9.55 9.63
C ARG A 404 15.15 8.14 10.01
N LEU A 405 14.30 7.17 9.62
CA LEU A 405 14.52 5.75 9.86
C LEU A 405 14.99 5.02 8.62
N PHE A 406 14.34 5.28 7.48
CA PHE A 406 14.67 4.63 6.24
C PHE A 406 15.97 5.19 5.66
N ARG A 407 16.89 4.28 5.33
CA ARG A 407 18.11 4.58 4.59
C ARG A 407 18.24 3.57 3.46
N PRO A 408 18.36 4.01 2.20
CA PRO A 408 18.63 3.10 1.09
C PRO A 408 19.90 2.30 1.35
N ARG A 409 19.83 0.98 1.23
CA ARG A 409 20.94 0.07 1.48
C ARG A 409 21.45 -0.58 0.22
N TYR A 410 20.57 -0.73 -0.77
CA TYR A 410 21.01 -1.26 -2.06
C TYR A 410 21.88 -0.25 -2.79
N ARG A 411 23.08 -0.68 -3.14
CA ARG A 411 24.05 0.08 -3.92
C ARG A 411 24.93 -0.87 -4.70
N ILE A 412 25.44 -0.43 -5.82
CA ILE A 412 26.51 -1.12 -6.56
C ILE A 412 27.86 -0.69 -6.02
N ASP A 413 28.85 -1.57 -6.13
CA ASP A 413 30.18 -1.30 -5.60
C ASP A 413 30.93 -0.28 -6.48
N GLU A 414 30.72 -0.37 -7.81
CA GLU A 414 31.44 0.46 -8.81
C GLU A 414 30.54 0.68 -10.04
N LYS A 415 30.60 1.89 -10.60
CA LYS A 415 29.94 2.20 -11.87
C LYS A 415 30.80 1.65 -13.04
N LEU A 416 30.15 1.49 -14.20
CA LEU A 416 30.86 1.12 -15.41
C LEU A 416 31.92 2.16 -15.75
N GLY A 417 33.16 1.73 -16.00
CA GLY A 417 34.34 2.60 -16.11
C GLY A 417 34.52 3.31 -17.46
N GLY A 418 33.67 3.01 -18.45
CA GLY A 418 33.69 3.59 -19.77
C GLY A 418 32.55 3.16 -20.64
N ALA A 419 32.48 3.63 -21.86
CA ALA A 419 31.42 3.29 -22.80
C ALA A 419 31.53 1.85 -23.32
N ILE A 420 30.36 1.27 -23.67
CA ILE A 420 30.29 0.07 -24.49
C ILE A 420 30.23 0.50 -25.95
N GLU A 421 31.10 -0.05 -26.79
CA GLU A 421 31.18 0.32 -28.19
C GLU A 421 31.02 -0.91 -29.11
N LEU A 422 30.11 -0.83 -30.04
CA LEU A 422 30.02 -1.72 -31.19
C LEU A 422 30.60 -1.01 -32.38
N VAL A 423 31.67 -1.57 -32.97
CA VAL A 423 32.43 -0.96 -34.08
C VAL A 423 32.30 -1.88 -35.29
N LYS A 424 31.56 -1.43 -36.31
CA LYS A 424 31.32 -2.18 -37.57
C LYS A 424 30.86 -3.63 -37.34
N VAL A 425 30.06 -3.85 -36.34
CA VAL A 425 29.61 -5.18 -35.93
C VAL A 425 28.67 -5.76 -36.97
N THR A 426 29.03 -6.94 -37.50
CA THR A 426 28.21 -7.74 -38.42
C THR A 426 28.03 -9.12 -37.85
N LYS A 427 26.78 -9.64 -37.88
CA LYS A 427 26.44 -11.00 -37.47
C LYS A 427 25.68 -11.67 -38.60
N ILE A 428 26.23 -12.80 -39.08
CA ILE A 428 25.66 -13.64 -40.12
C ILE A 428 25.33 -15.00 -39.54
N TYR A 429 24.13 -15.49 -39.73
CA TYR A 429 23.78 -16.88 -39.46
C TYR A 429 23.78 -17.66 -40.79
N ARG A 430 24.50 -18.78 -40.80
CA ARG A 430 24.52 -19.73 -41.91
C ARG A 430 23.62 -20.91 -41.58
N SER A 431 22.74 -21.22 -42.47
CA SER A 431 21.91 -22.44 -42.44
C SER A 431 22.17 -23.23 -43.70
N GLU A 432 22.61 -24.47 -43.55
CA GLU A 432 22.74 -25.39 -44.66
C GLU A 432 21.54 -26.32 -44.65
N LEU A 433 20.70 -26.24 -45.68
CA LEU A 433 19.65 -27.20 -45.93
C LEU A 433 20.23 -28.31 -46.82
N ASP A 434 20.47 -29.48 -46.24
CA ASP A 434 20.86 -30.70 -46.97
C ASP A 434 19.68 -31.68 -46.98
N VAL A 435 18.96 -31.69 -48.07
CA VAL A 435 17.77 -32.50 -48.26
C VAL A 435 18.10 -34.00 -48.32
N SER A 436 19.37 -34.39 -48.67
CA SER A 436 19.78 -35.78 -48.78
C SER A 436 19.73 -36.56 -47.45
N ARG A 437 19.73 -35.85 -46.33
CA ARG A 437 19.65 -36.45 -44.96
C ARG A 437 18.24 -36.64 -44.43
N MET A 438 17.23 -36.25 -45.23
CA MET A 438 15.82 -36.37 -44.85
C MET A 438 15.21 -37.69 -45.34
N PRO A 439 14.07 -38.13 -44.72
CA PRO A 439 13.30 -39.25 -45.27
C PRO A 439 12.89 -39.02 -46.74
N PRO A 440 12.87 -40.07 -47.60
CA PRO A 440 12.60 -39.93 -49.02
C PRO A 440 11.32 -39.18 -49.38
N GLU A 441 10.25 -39.38 -48.62
CA GLU A 441 8.96 -38.69 -48.80
C GLU A 441 9.08 -37.17 -48.64
N LEU A 442 9.90 -36.70 -47.65
CA LEU A 442 10.14 -35.28 -47.45
C LEU A 442 11.10 -34.70 -48.47
N GLN A 443 12.06 -35.53 -48.98
CA GLN A 443 12.96 -35.09 -50.04
C GLN A 443 12.18 -34.75 -51.31
N GLU A 444 11.18 -35.58 -51.68
CA GLU A 444 10.35 -35.37 -52.87
C GLU A 444 9.55 -34.04 -52.75
N VAL A 445 8.94 -33.79 -51.62
CA VAL A 445 8.23 -32.54 -51.33
C VAL A 445 9.16 -31.32 -51.47
N LEU A 446 10.35 -31.38 -50.87
CA LEU A 446 11.27 -30.28 -50.91
C LEU A 446 11.90 -30.02 -52.28
N ARG A 447 12.14 -31.11 -53.06
CA ARG A 447 12.56 -31.01 -54.47
C ARG A 447 11.49 -30.34 -55.32
N ALA A 448 10.23 -30.64 -55.11
CA ALA A 448 9.13 -29.96 -55.80
C ALA A 448 9.14 -28.43 -55.57
N PHE A 449 9.67 -27.95 -54.45
CA PHE A 449 9.91 -26.53 -54.17
C PHE A 449 11.31 -26.03 -54.63
N GLY A 450 12.07 -26.84 -55.35
CA GLY A 450 13.40 -26.49 -55.87
C GLY A 450 14.50 -26.46 -54.79
N ALA A 451 14.27 -27.13 -53.65
CA ALA A 451 15.22 -27.15 -52.52
C ALA A 451 16.00 -28.46 -52.54
N GLU A 452 17.18 -28.50 -53.16
CA GLU A 452 18.09 -29.67 -53.12
C GLU A 452 19.19 -29.52 -52.09
N ARG A 453 20.05 -28.55 -52.26
CA ARG A 453 21.10 -28.14 -51.30
C ARG A 453 21.22 -26.63 -51.36
N ARG A 454 20.98 -25.99 -50.25
CA ARG A 454 21.03 -24.52 -50.21
C ARG A 454 21.73 -24.04 -48.95
N ILE A 455 22.75 -23.23 -49.13
CA ILE A 455 23.34 -22.43 -48.05
C ILE A 455 22.58 -21.11 -48.00
N VAL A 456 21.92 -20.83 -46.89
CA VAL A 456 21.25 -19.56 -46.64
C VAL A 456 22.06 -18.76 -45.64
N GLU A 457 22.56 -17.63 -46.10
CA GLU A 457 23.20 -16.64 -45.23
C GLU A 457 22.20 -15.56 -44.89
N ARG A 458 21.97 -15.36 -43.60
CA ARG A 458 21.09 -14.31 -43.12
C ARG A 458 21.90 -13.29 -42.32
N TYR A 459 21.98 -12.09 -42.84
CA TYR A 459 22.53 -10.94 -42.10
C TYR A 459 21.50 -10.47 -41.10
N VAL A 460 21.82 -10.61 -39.80
CA VAL A 460 20.96 -10.17 -38.69
C VAL A 460 21.41 -8.78 -38.22
N LEU A 461 22.71 -8.52 -38.23
CA LEU A 461 23.31 -7.23 -37.98
C LEU A 461 24.37 -6.96 -39.07
N LYS A 462 24.42 -5.75 -39.64
CA LYS A 462 25.36 -5.36 -40.65
C LYS A 462 25.92 -3.97 -40.36
N ASP A 463 27.26 -3.86 -40.22
CA ASP A 463 27.99 -2.65 -40.02
C ASP A 463 27.48 -1.75 -38.86
N VAL A 464 27.08 -2.38 -37.77
CA VAL A 464 26.47 -1.68 -36.62
C VAL A 464 27.52 -0.90 -35.85
N ASN A 465 27.29 0.41 -35.71
CA ASN A 465 28.12 1.31 -34.94
C ASN A 465 27.27 2.00 -33.87
N ILE A 466 27.42 1.57 -32.60
CA ILE A 466 26.66 2.10 -31.48
C ILE A 466 27.57 2.27 -30.27
N ARG A 467 27.38 3.38 -29.58
CA ARG A 467 28.06 3.72 -28.33
C ARG A 467 27.07 3.91 -27.22
N ILE A 468 27.27 3.23 -26.07
CA ILE A 468 26.42 3.28 -24.87
C ILE A 468 27.29 3.80 -23.72
N GLU A 469 26.85 4.93 -23.13
CA GLU A 469 27.59 5.57 -22.02
C GLU A 469 27.23 4.93 -20.66
N PRO A 470 28.11 5.00 -19.66
CA PRO A 470 27.84 4.53 -18.32
C PRO A 470 26.61 5.19 -17.71
N GLY A 471 25.70 4.35 -17.12
CA GLY A 471 24.49 4.81 -16.47
C GLY A 471 23.33 5.16 -17.40
N GLU A 472 23.47 4.95 -18.72
CA GLU A 472 22.37 5.09 -19.67
C GLU A 472 21.36 3.95 -19.55
N ILE A 473 20.10 4.27 -19.82
CA ILE A 473 19.03 3.31 -20.06
C ILE A 473 18.84 3.20 -21.56
N VAL A 474 19.05 2.01 -22.11
CA VAL A 474 18.92 1.72 -23.52
C VAL A 474 17.79 0.72 -23.76
N ALA A 475 16.84 1.07 -24.61
CA ALA A 475 15.78 0.18 -25.05
C ALA A 475 16.05 -0.33 -26.47
N VAL A 476 16.09 -1.65 -26.62
CA VAL A 476 16.24 -2.33 -27.91
C VAL A 476 14.86 -2.75 -28.40
N VAL A 477 14.43 -2.21 -29.53
CA VAL A 477 13.10 -2.42 -30.10
C VAL A 477 13.18 -2.98 -31.51
N GLY A 478 12.15 -3.66 -31.95
CA GLY A 478 12.06 -4.25 -33.29
C GLY A 478 11.07 -5.41 -33.35
N ALA A 479 10.68 -5.85 -34.52
CA ALA A 479 9.78 -6.96 -34.69
C ALA A 479 10.32 -8.28 -34.09
N SER A 480 9.45 -9.24 -33.84
CA SER A 480 9.90 -10.59 -33.44
C SER A 480 10.80 -11.19 -34.52
N GLY A 481 11.92 -11.79 -34.10
CA GLY A 481 12.92 -12.32 -35.03
C GLY A 481 13.78 -11.27 -35.76
N ALA A 482 13.67 -9.98 -35.44
CA ALA A 482 14.44 -8.91 -36.03
C ALA A 482 15.94 -8.91 -35.68
N GLY A 483 16.35 -9.63 -34.61
CA GLY A 483 17.73 -9.69 -34.13
C GLY A 483 18.01 -9.00 -32.81
N LYS A 484 17.01 -8.62 -32.05
CA LYS A 484 17.18 -7.99 -30.72
C LYS A 484 18.04 -8.84 -29.80
N THR A 485 17.68 -10.10 -29.62
CA THR A 485 18.46 -11.05 -28.81
C THR A 485 19.90 -11.22 -29.35
N THR A 486 20.10 -11.21 -30.67
CA THR A 486 21.43 -11.26 -31.29
C THR A 486 22.24 -10.02 -30.94
N PHE A 487 21.63 -8.83 -30.98
CA PHE A 487 22.29 -7.59 -30.56
C PHE A 487 22.75 -7.67 -29.10
N LEU A 488 21.88 -8.13 -28.19
CA LEU A 488 22.22 -8.33 -26.78
C LEU A 488 23.35 -9.35 -26.59
N ARG A 489 23.30 -10.47 -27.34
CA ARG A 489 24.36 -11.50 -27.30
C ARG A 489 25.73 -10.97 -27.64
N MET A 490 25.85 -10.03 -28.58
CA MET A 490 27.15 -9.44 -28.95
C MET A 490 27.78 -8.73 -27.74
N ILE A 491 27.00 -7.96 -26.98
CA ILE A 491 27.48 -7.26 -25.77
C ILE A 491 27.78 -8.26 -24.66
N ILE A 492 26.89 -9.24 -24.44
CA ILE A 492 27.06 -10.27 -23.40
C ILE A 492 28.31 -11.12 -23.68
N GLY A 493 28.52 -11.53 -24.92
CA GLY A 493 29.71 -12.29 -25.34
C GLY A 493 31.02 -11.58 -25.03
N ALA A 494 31.08 -10.28 -25.34
CA ALA A 494 32.25 -9.47 -25.05
C ALA A 494 32.44 -9.27 -23.53
N ALA A 495 31.37 -9.06 -22.76
CA ALA A 495 31.42 -8.84 -21.31
C ALA A 495 31.82 -10.10 -20.52
N LEU A 496 31.26 -11.27 -20.89
CA LEU A 496 31.52 -12.54 -20.20
C LEU A 496 32.61 -13.40 -20.84
N ARG A 497 33.14 -12.97 -22.01
CA ARG A 497 34.13 -13.73 -22.81
C ARG A 497 33.67 -15.17 -23.08
N LEU A 498 32.43 -15.33 -23.52
CA LEU A 498 31.86 -16.63 -23.81
C LEU A 498 32.49 -17.25 -25.05
N GLU A 499 32.73 -18.55 -25.08
CA GLU A 499 33.37 -19.23 -26.21
C GLU A 499 32.41 -19.57 -27.36
N ASP A 500 31.09 -19.61 -27.10
CA ASP A 500 30.08 -19.98 -28.07
C ASP A 500 29.96 -18.92 -29.18
N GLU A 501 30.10 -19.36 -30.44
CA GLU A 501 30.05 -18.53 -31.65
C GLU A 501 28.82 -17.63 -31.74
N LYS A 502 27.70 -18.04 -31.18
CA LYS A 502 26.46 -17.24 -31.20
C LYS A 502 26.59 -15.92 -30.49
N TYR A 503 27.56 -15.77 -29.58
CA TYR A 503 27.82 -14.55 -28.79
C TYR A 503 28.89 -13.63 -29.43
N TRP A 504 29.50 -14.04 -30.56
CA TRP A 504 30.52 -13.25 -31.22
C TRP A 504 30.06 -12.69 -32.56
N PRO A 505 30.50 -11.50 -32.93
CA PRO A 505 30.27 -10.99 -34.28
C PRO A 505 31.00 -11.84 -35.35
N SER A 506 30.41 -11.92 -36.54
CA SER A 506 31.08 -12.50 -37.68
C SER A 506 32.21 -11.62 -38.24
N SER A 507 32.06 -10.31 -38.04
CA SER A 507 33.10 -9.29 -38.26
C SER A 507 32.81 -8.05 -37.45
N GLY A 508 33.84 -7.18 -37.28
CA GLY A 508 33.76 -6.02 -36.40
C GLY A 508 34.17 -6.35 -34.97
N GLU A 509 33.99 -5.42 -34.06
CA GLU A 509 34.46 -5.53 -32.69
C GLU A 509 33.42 -4.97 -31.70
N VAL A 510 33.31 -5.63 -30.54
CA VAL A 510 32.55 -5.11 -29.40
C VAL A 510 33.51 -4.86 -28.26
N ARG A 511 33.61 -3.62 -27.82
CA ARG A 511 34.45 -3.18 -26.71
C ARG A 511 33.62 -2.93 -25.48
N VAL A 512 34.05 -3.52 -24.37
CA VAL A 512 33.44 -3.32 -23.04
C VAL A 512 34.50 -2.90 -22.04
N PRO A 513 34.20 -2.03 -21.04
CA PRO A 513 35.15 -1.65 -20.00
C PRO A 513 35.66 -2.84 -19.20
N GLY A 514 36.92 -2.81 -18.77
CA GLY A 514 37.55 -3.90 -18.03
C GLY A 514 36.93 -4.18 -16.65
N ASN A 515 36.24 -3.20 -16.07
CA ASN A 515 35.54 -3.33 -14.78
C ASN A 515 34.06 -3.75 -14.92
N VAL A 516 33.65 -4.28 -16.10
CA VAL A 516 32.29 -4.69 -16.33
C VAL A 516 31.89 -5.83 -15.37
N ARG A 517 30.77 -5.63 -14.68
CA ARG A 517 30.06 -6.63 -13.86
C ARG A 517 28.67 -6.79 -14.46
N LEU A 518 28.53 -7.77 -15.34
CA LEU A 518 27.30 -8.05 -16.06
C LEU A 518 26.40 -8.98 -15.26
N ALA A 519 25.13 -8.60 -15.14
CA ALA A 519 24.03 -9.55 -14.94
C ALA A 519 23.11 -9.52 -16.16
N ALA A 520 22.73 -10.70 -16.65
CA ALA A 520 21.93 -10.81 -17.85
C ALA A 520 20.79 -11.83 -17.71
N LEU A 521 19.64 -11.52 -18.31
CA LEU A 521 18.51 -12.42 -18.50
C LEU A 521 18.29 -12.62 -20.00
N LEU A 522 18.59 -13.81 -20.47
CA LEU A 522 18.22 -14.30 -21.81
C LEU A 522 17.37 -15.56 -21.60
N PRO A 523 16.06 -15.54 -21.86
CA PRO A 523 15.19 -16.68 -21.63
C PRO A 523 15.70 -17.97 -22.32
N GLY A 524 15.82 -19.04 -21.52
CA GLY A 524 16.34 -20.34 -21.99
C GLY A 524 17.85 -20.42 -22.20
N GLU A 525 18.64 -19.35 -21.99
CA GLU A 525 20.10 -19.35 -22.18
C GLU A 525 20.83 -18.91 -20.91
N LEU A 526 20.54 -17.72 -20.42
CA LEU A 526 21.14 -17.14 -19.22
C LEU A 526 20.04 -16.74 -18.25
N GLU A 527 19.86 -17.54 -17.23
CA GLU A 527 18.87 -17.29 -16.18
C GLU A 527 19.46 -17.56 -14.82
N PRO A 528 19.08 -16.78 -13.79
CA PRO A 528 19.42 -17.09 -12.40
C PRO A 528 18.88 -18.46 -11.99
N ARG A 529 19.72 -19.21 -11.26
CA ARG A 529 19.33 -20.50 -10.68
C ARG A 529 18.84 -20.29 -9.25
N PHE A 530 17.75 -20.97 -8.91
CA PHE A 530 17.19 -21.00 -7.57
C PHE A 530 17.23 -22.43 -7.04
N GLY A 531 17.49 -22.57 -5.73
CA GLY A 531 17.42 -23.86 -5.03
C GLY A 531 16.10 -24.02 -4.29
N SER A 532 16.13 -24.68 -3.14
CA SER A 532 14.98 -24.90 -2.27
C SER A 532 14.79 -23.80 -1.20
N GLU A 533 15.67 -22.80 -1.19
CA GLU A 533 15.60 -21.66 -0.28
C GLU A 533 14.44 -20.73 -0.62
N THR A 534 14.00 -19.92 0.34
CA THR A 534 13.02 -18.86 0.14
C THR A 534 13.62 -17.71 -0.65
N LEU A 535 12.79 -16.88 -1.30
CA LEU A 535 13.27 -15.71 -2.03
C LEU A 535 14.09 -14.78 -1.15
N LEU A 536 13.65 -14.52 0.08
CA LEU A 536 14.39 -13.64 0.98
C LEU A 536 15.77 -14.22 1.33
N GLU A 537 15.87 -15.52 1.59
CA GLU A 537 17.15 -16.21 1.84
C GLU A 537 18.06 -16.13 0.62
N HIS A 538 17.53 -16.44 -0.57
CA HIS A 538 18.28 -16.37 -1.84
C HIS A 538 18.89 -14.98 -2.09
N ILE A 539 18.09 -13.93 -2.00
CA ILE A 539 18.53 -12.57 -2.25
C ILE A 539 19.48 -12.09 -1.13
N THR A 540 19.18 -12.45 0.14
CA THR A 540 20.03 -12.09 1.28
C THR A 540 21.40 -12.74 1.19
N ALA A 541 21.49 -14.01 0.77
CA ALA A 541 22.75 -14.70 0.59
C ALA A 541 23.69 -13.99 -0.42
N LYS A 542 23.12 -13.39 -1.49
CA LYS A 542 23.87 -12.62 -2.49
C LYS A 542 24.28 -11.24 -2.00
N LEU A 543 23.41 -10.54 -1.26
CA LEU A 543 23.63 -9.16 -0.83
C LEU A 543 24.36 -9.05 0.52
N GLY A 544 24.28 -10.07 1.38
CA GLY A 544 24.78 -10.04 2.75
C GLY A 544 23.97 -9.18 3.74
N ASP A 545 22.86 -8.54 3.28
CA ASP A 545 22.02 -7.65 4.09
C ASP A 545 20.53 -7.93 3.82
N PRO A 546 19.77 -8.45 4.81
CA PRO A 546 18.34 -8.69 4.66
C PRO A 546 17.51 -7.45 4.33
N ALA A 547 17.92 -6.28 4.80
CA ALA A 547 17.21 -5.04 4.51
C ALA A 547 17.41 -4.59 3.06
N ALA A 548 18.62 -4.74 2.50
CA ALA A 548 18.87 -4.55 1.08
C ALA A 548 18.10 -5.57 0.23
N ALA A 549 17.99 -6.82 0.70
CA ALA A 549 17.19 -7.84 0.01
C ALA A 549 15.71 -7.46 -0.08
N VAL A 550 15.11 -6.96 0.99
CA VAL A 550 13.72 -6.45 0.99
C VAL A 550 13.58 -5.25 0.05
N GLU A 551 14.57 -4.36 -0.03
CA GLU A 551 14.58 -3.22 -0.95
C GLU A 551 14.58 -3.69 -2.42
N VAL A 552 15.42 -4.66 -2.78
CA VAL A 552 15.48 -5.26 -4.12
C VAL A 552 14.17 -5.97 -4.47
N LEU A 553 13.62 -6.80 -3.58
CA LEU A 553 12.33 -7.46 -3.78
C LEU A 553 11.20 -6.43 -3.98
N SER A 554 11.23 -5.33 -3.23
CA SER A 554 10.27 -4.24 -3.41
C SER A 554 10.44 -3.52 -4.76
N ALA A 555 11.66 -3.38 -5.27
CA ALA A 555 11.94 -2.77 -6.57
C ALA A 555 11.33 -3.57 -7.72
N VAL A 556 11.30 -4.88 -7.63
CA VAL A 556 10.67 -5.75 -8.63
C VAL A 556 9.17 -6.02 -8.38
N GLY A 557 8.56 -5.37 -7.37
CA GLY A 557 7.15 -5.51 -7.05
C GLY A 557 6.77 -6.75 -6.22
N LEU A 558 7.74 -7.42 -5.60
CA LEU A 558 7.55 -8.51 -4.65
C LEU A 558 7.67 -8.02 -3.20
N SER A 559 6.91 -6.97 -2.85
CA SER A 559 7.01 -6.29 -1.56
C SER A 559 6.15 -6.88 -0.43
N ASP A 560 5.42 -7.95 -0.70
CA ASP A 560 4.59 -8.60 0.31
C ASP A 560 5.37 -9.70 1.04
N ALA A 561 5.19 -9.80 2.36
CA ALA A 561 5.86 -10.80 3.19
C ALA A 561 5.55 -12.25 2.77
N ILE A 562 4.44 -12.48 2.09
CA ILE A 562 4.11 -13.80 1.54
C ILE A 562 5.16 -14.26 0.51
N PHE A 563 5.66 -13.33 -0.32
CA PHE A 563 6.70 -13.63 -1.31
C PHE A 563 8.07 -13.84 -0.65
N TYR A 564 8.34 -13.22 0.51
CA TYR A 564 9.61 -13.41 1.19
C TYR A 564 9.82 -14.85 1.67
N ARG A 565 8.72 -15.55 2.02
CA ARG A 565 8.71 -16.95 2.43
C ARG A 565 8.50 -17.94 1.29
N ALA A 566 8.08 -17.46 0.13
CA ALA A 566 7.83 -18.30 -1.03
C ALA A 566 9.14 -18.84 -1.60
N ARG A 567 9.11 -20.07 -2.09
CA ARG A 567 10.15 -20.67 -2.92
C ARG A 567 9.90 -20.33 -4.39
N PHE A 568 10.93 -20.39 -5.19
CA PHE A 568 10.82 -20.02 -6.60
C PHE A 568 9.80 -20.87 -7.38
N ASP A 569 9.73 -22.17 -7.11
CA ASP A 569 8.80 -23.12 -7.76
C ASP A 569 7.32 -22.84 -7.41
N GLU A 570 7.05 -22.27 -6.24
CA GLU A 570 5.70 -21.91 -5.78
C GLU A 570 5.13 -20.66 -6.48
N LEU A 571 5.94 -19.92 -7.22
CA LEU A 571 5.58 -18.65 -7.84
C LEU A 571 4.86 -18.83 -9.16
N SER A 572 3.95 -17.91 -9.49
CA SER A 572 3.37 -17.77 -10.82
C SER A 572 4.43 -17.32 -11.84
N THR A 573 4.16 -17.49 -13.15
CA THR A 573 5.09 -17.10 -14.22
C THR A 573 5.56 -15.65 -14.10
N GLY A 574 4.65 -14.69 -13.89
CA GLY A 574 5.01 -13.29 -13.72
C GLY A 574 5.75 -13.01 -12.41
N GLN A 575 5.50 -13.78 -11.34
CA GLN A 575 6.26 -13.68 -10.09
C GLN A 575 7.66 -14.28 -10.27
N LYS A 576 7.81 -15.37 -11.01
CA LYS A 576 9.10 -15.97 -11.37
C LYS A 576 9.98 -15.00 -12.17
N GLU A 577 9.40 -14.31 -13.16
CA GLU A 577 10.12 -13.27 -13.90
C GLU A 577 10.66 -12.19 -12.95
N ARG A 578 9.82 -11.69 -12.05
CA ARG A 578 10.23 -10.68 -11.06
C ARG A 578 11.28 -11.20 -10.06
N ALA A 579 11.19 -12.46 -9.66
CA ALA A 579 12.19 -13.10 -8.80
C ALA A 579 13.56 -13.22 -9.52
N ARG A 580 13.58 -13.56 -10.82
CA ARG A 580 14.80 -13.56 -11.63
C ARG A 580 15.43 -12.17 -11.68
N LEU A 581 14.62 -11.13 -11.93
CA LEU A 581 15.09 -9.74 -11.92
C LEU A 581 15.70 -9.35 -10.55
N ALA A 582 15.06 -9.74 -9.45
CA ALA A 582 15.61 -9.52 -8.11
C ALA A 582 16.96 -10.21 -7.92
N SER A 583 17.09 -11.45 -8.38
CA SER A 583 18.33 -12.22 -8.29
C SER A 583 19.48 -11.57 -9.08
N LEU A 584 19.18 -11.03 -10.27
CA LEU A 584 20.17 -10.29 -11.08
C LEU A 584 20.61 -8.99 -10.38
N LEU A 585 19.68 -8.21 -9.86
CA LEU A 585 19.99 -7.01 -9.09
C LEU A 585 20.84 -7.31 -7.86
N ALA A 586 20.59 -8.46 -7.21
CA ALA A 586 21.34 -8.88 -6.04
C ALA A 586 22.84 -9.18 -6.32
N GLU A 587 23.21 -9.39 -7.56
CA GLU A 587 24.61 -9.52 -8.00
C GLU A 587 25.35 -8.18 -8.03
N LYS A 588 24.66 -7.07 -7.77
CA LYS A 588 25.17 -5.69 -7.80
C LYS A 588 25.88 -5.34 -9.13
N PRO A 589 25.22 -5.60 -10.28
CA PRO A 589 25.81 -5.35 -11.57
C PRO A 589 26.03 -3.87 -11.82
N ASN A 590 27.04 -3.51 -12.61
CA ASN A 590 27.16 -2.17 -13.22
C ASN A 590 26.63 -2.15 -14.67
N LEU A 591 26.40 -3.33 -15.25
CA LEU A 591 25.70 -3.53 -16.51
C LEU A 591 24.60 -4.58 -16.33
N LEU A 592 23.36 -4.21 -16.58
CA LEU A 592 22.19 -5.10 -16.51
C LEU A 592 21.54 -5.21 -17.87
N ILE A 593 21.48 -6.43 -18.42
CA ILE A 593 20.90 -6.72 -19.73
C ILE A 593 19.71 -7.65 -19.55
N ILE A 594 18.54 -7.28 -20.08
CA ILE A 594 17.31 -8.07 -19.97
C ILE A 594 16.66 -8.20 -21.33
N ASP A 595 16.57 -9.43 -21.85
CA ASP A 595 15.81 -9.73 -23.05
C ASP A 595 14.35 -10.00 -22.69
N GLU A 596 13.42 -9.66 -23.58
CA GLU A 596 11.97 -9.79 -23.41
C GLU A 596 11.46 -9.14 -22.12
N PHE A 597 11.98 -7.95 -21.80
CA PHE A 597 11.69 -7.25 -20.53
C PHE A 597 10.20 -7.07 -20.31
N THR A 598 9.71 -7.61 -19.18
CA THR A 598 8.30 -7.59 -18.74
C THR A 598 7.30 -8.33 -19.64
N ALA A 599 7.77 -9.25 -20.48
CA ALA A 599 6.92 -9.95 -21.46
C ALA A 599 5.77 -10.76 -20.81
N HIS A 600 6.02 -11.38 -19.66
CA HIS A 600 5.05 -12.22 -18.95
C HIS A 600 4.26 -11.49 -17.86
N LEU A 601 4.35 -10.16 -17.78
CA LEU A 601 3.64 -9.36 -16.82
C LEU A 601 2.39 -8.72 -17.44
N ASP A 602 1.34 -8.58 -16.65
CA ASP A 602 0.20 -7.73 -17.05
C ASP A 602 0.66 -6.28 -17.25
N ARG A 603 -0.11 -5.52 -17.99
CA ARG A 603 0.25 -4.16 -18.40
C ARG A 603 0.61 -3.25 -17.23
N LEU A 604 -0.17 -3.28 -16.15
CA LEU A 604 0.03 -2.40 -14.99
C LEU A 604 1.28 -2.79 -14.19
N THR A 605 1.44 -4.08 -13.92
CA THR A 605 2.62 -4.62 -13.24
C THR A 605 3.89 -4.37 -14.04
N ALA A 606 3.83 -4.58 -15.38
CA ALA A 606 4.95 -4.31 -16.27
C ALA A 606 5.43 -2.86 -16.19
N GLN A 607 4.52 -1.89 -16.25
CA GLN A 607 4.84 -0.47 -16.14
C GLN A 607 5.44 -0.12 -14.77
N ARG A 608 4.90 -0.69 -13.66
CA ARG A 608 5.42 -0.45 -12.31
C ARG A 608 6.84 -1.00 -12.14
N VAL A 609 7.08 -2.22 -12.61
CA VAL A 609 8.39 -2.86 -12.56
C VAL A 609 9.40 -2.08 -13.41
N ALA A 610 9.03 -1.72 -14.64
CA ALA A 610 9.89 -0.94 -15.52
C ALA A 610 10.30 0.41 -14.90
N ARG A 611 9.33 1.14 -14.33
CA ARG A 611 9.62 2.41 -13.64
C ARG A 611 10.56 2.21 -12.45
N LYS A 612 10.30 1.23 -11.59
CA LYS A 612 11.11 1.00 -10.40
C LYS A 612 12.54 0.58 -10.74
N ILE A 613 12.71 -0.34 -11.69
CA ILE A 613 14.03 -0.79 -12.15
C ILE A 613 14.78 0.35 -12.82
N GLY A 614 14.13 1.09 -13.72
CA GLY A 614 14.74 2.25 -14.37
C GLY A 614 15.14 3.34 -13.36
N SER A 615 14.27 3.65 -12.38
CA SER A 615 14.59 4.60 -11.30
C SER A 615 15.75 4.12 -10.42
N LEU A 616 15.81 2.80 -10.14
CA LEU A 616 16.91 2.21 -9.39
C LEU A 616 18.21 2.31 -10.18
N ALA A 617 18.20 1.97 -11.48
CA ALA A 617 19.35 2.07 -12.36
C ALA A 617 19.91 3.50 -12.42
N LYS A 618 19.05 4.50 -12.60
CA LYS A 618 19.45 5.92 -12.57
C LYS A 618 20.06 6.34 -11.24
N LYS A 619 19.47 5.94 -10.12
CA LYS A 619 19.96 6.29 -8.77
C LYS A 619 21.30 5.64 -8.45
N THR A 620 21.51 4.40 -8.85
CA THR A 620 22.72 3.64 -8.55
C THR A 620 23.82 3.81 -9.59
N GLY A 621 23.46 4.25 -10.79
CA GLY A 621 24.40 4.38 -11.92
C GLY A 621 24.61 3.07 -12.70
N ILE A 622 23.67 2.11 -12.58
CA ILE A 622 23.66 0.89 -13.41
C ILE A 622 23.37 1.29 -14.85
N THR A 623 24.17 0.79 -15.80
CA THR A 623 23.85 0.84 -17.23
C THR A 623 22.82 -0.25 -17.52
N LEU A 624 21.63 0.14 -18.00
CA LEU A 624 20.52 -0.78 -18.23
C LEU A 624 20.22 -0.92 -19.72
N ILE A 625 20.26 -2.14 -20.24
CA ILE A 625 19.88 -2.44 -21.62
C ILE A 625 18.73 -3.44 -21.60
N VAL A 626 17.59 -3.09 -22.17
CA VAL A 626 16.42 -3.98 -22.22
C VAL A 626 15.90 -4.13 -23.63
N SER A 627 15.48 -5.34 -24.02
CA SER A 627 14.66 -5.51 -25.22
C SER A 627 13.19 -5.54 -24.82
N THR A 628 12.35 -4.92 -25.61
CA THR A 628 10.89 -4.95 -25.44
C THR A 628 10.16 -4.70 -26.75
N ASN A 629 8.97 -5.31 -26.87
CA ASN A 629 8.02 -5.05 -27.97
C ASN A 629 6.85 -4.17 -27.51
N ARG A 630 6.90 -3.64 -26.28
CA ARG A 630 5.78 -2.97 -25.60
C ARG A 630 5.99 -1.47 -25.59
N PRO A 631 5.25 -0.66 -26.38
CA PRO A 631 5.41 0.79 -26.43
C PRO A 631 5.16 1.48 -25.07
N GLU A 632 4.23 0.93 -24.27
CA GLU A 632 3.93 1.45 -22.95
C GLU A 632 5.11 1.35 -21.97
N ILE A 633 6.02 0.41 -22.19
CA ILE A 633 7.24 0.28 -21.37
C ILE A 633 8.25 1.35 -21.75
N LEU A 634 8.41 1.68 -23.02
CA LEU A 634 9.27 2.77 -23.49
C LEU A 634 8.86 4.10 -22.87
N ARG A 635 7.57 4.40 -22.86
CA ARG A 635 7.04 5.63 -22.27
C ARG A 635 7.36 5.74 -20.77
N VAL A 636 7.23 4.64 -20.03
CA VAL A 636 7.49 4.62 -18.58
C VAL A 636 8.97 4.66 -18.27
N LEU A 637 9.76 3.88 -19.02
CA LEU A 637 11.19 3.74 -18.81
C LEU A 637 11.96 5.00 -19.21
N SER A 638 11.44 5.76 -20.18
CA SER A 638 12.06 6.97 -20.73
C SER A 638 13.55 6.75 -21.02
N PRO A 639 13.88 5.83 -21.96
CA PRO A 639 15.27 5.47 -22.23
C PRO A 639 16.06 6.64 -22.79
N ASP A 640 17.34 6.71 -22.44
CA ASP A 640 18.26 7.72 -23.00
C ASP A 640 18.52 7.46 -24.49
N LYS A 641 18.50 6.16 -24.89
CA LYS A 641 18.65 5.72 -26.29
C LYS A 641 17.67 4.62 -26.63
N ILE A 642 17.13 4.69 -27.83
CA ILE A 642 16.34 3.61 -28.43
C ILE A 642 17.15 3.05 -29.59
N VAL A 643 17.45 1.75 -29.54
CA VAL A 643 18.09 1.01 -30.62
C VAL A 643 17.01 0.24 -31.41
N LEU A 644 16.75 0.69 -32.62
CA LEU A 644 15.84 0.00 -33.53
C LEU A 644 16.61 -1.10 -34.27
N VAL A 645 16.24 -2.35 -34.05
CA VAL A 645 16.81 -3.52 -34.72
C VAL A 645 15.82 -4.05 -35.75
N GLY A 646 16.26 -4.16 -37.01
CA GLY A 646 15.45 -4.68 -38.07
C GLY A 646 16.14 -4.62 -39.44
N TYR A 647 15.66 -5.41 -40.37
CA TYR A 647 16.14 -5.45 -41.77
C TYR A 647 17.66 -5.63 -41.93
N GLY A 648 18.27 -6.37 -40.99
CA GLY A 648 19.70 -6.64 -40.98
C GLY A 648 20.56 -5.50 -40.44
N THR A 649 19.99 -4.52 -39.74
CA THR A 649 20.73 -3.41 -39.17
C THR A 649 20.25 -3.07 -37.74
N ALA A 650 21.00 -2.25 -37.03
CA ALA A 650 20.62 -1.64 -35.79
C ALA A 650 21.02 -0.15 -35.79
N THR A 651 20.05 0.73 -35.54
CA THR A 651 20.23 2.18 -35.55
C THR A 651 19.75 2.80 -34.24
N VAL A 652 20.42 3.85 -33.78
CA VAL A 652 20.00 4.63 -32.64
C VAL A 652 19.02 5.70 -33.08
N ILE A 653 17.88 5.76 -32.41
CA ILE A 653 16.92 6.86 -32.48
C ILE A 653 17.09 7.64 -31.19
N SER A 654 17.46 8.92 -31.26
CA SER A 654 17.55 9.76 -30.06
C SER A 654 16.15 10.08 -29.54
N SER A 655 15.98 10.07 -28.20
CA SER A 655 14.71 10.39 -27.55
C SER A 655 14.25 11.85 -27.71
N GLN A 656 15.02 12.70 -28.41
CA GLN A 656 14.69 14.12 -28.63
C GLN A 656 13.90 14.39 -29.92
N GLU A 657 13.61 13.39 -30.74
CA GLU A 657 12.92 13.55 -32.02
C GLU A 657 11.59 12.78 -32.12
N GLY A 658 10.91 12.48 -30.98
CA GLY A 658 9.65 11.76 -30.95
C GLY A 658 8.51 12.53 -30.30
#